data_8c5a1596378222308cf1069bf1df4dc7
#
_entry.id   8c5a1596378222308cf1069bf1df4dc7
#
_cell.length_a   1.000
_cell.length_b   1.000
_cell.length_c   1.000
_cell.angle_alpha   90.00
_cell.angle_beta   90.00
_cell.angle_gamma   90.00
#
_symmetry.space_group_name_H-M   'P 1'
#
loop_
_entity.id
_entity.type
_entity.pdbx_description
1 polymer ?
#
loop_
_entity_poly.entity_id
_entity_poly.type
_entity_poly.pdbx_seq_one_letter_code
_entity_poly.pdbx_strand_id
1 'polypeptide(L)'
;MSTSAEALRSIRLFEGLSDAVLAELAAAMPTRDLQPGDSVGHVGDSARCLGVVLAGAIDVFADAATRVTQGQIPTGGSYGAWTFLGGGSRSGDLAAALSLPSTIVGELGEEHFEAIASRHRGVRETVLRNTVTELRSLELARAVRNGWGITDPAAIASLATLAVVRDIAAGQVLVREGDTASSAYLILSGSFRVAGQADGLLTTTDSMLPTLGPGQLVGERALLENGVRSATLVAMRESRVAEFETETFQALCLDHPEVLLRTVGELLRRHDSMIRPQAPKGKRLALIGDGNADVIEFARRLASSFPHPLVVVDAQDAANAVGLSDHVEAAVAELNSGRLETWLDGRAEESAWLLLVADPRDQRWTAACLSLGDHIVALAEKFGVIPNRHPVWPGGTPALQPTTLVLLHPATTVIPSDTSRVLQHLPADAHLHVRIDRDDDVARVARTLAGVPYGLVLSGGGARGFAHLGAIQAMRELGIPCDLVGGTSIGAVMAVYQGMDMSIEEQIAQTEVGFHGLLDYTLPVVSLLKGKRTSERIQRHVGEHTIEDLWLPFFCISTNLSTNDMKIHDRGLVATAVRASLALPGIFPPVHDGEHFLVDGGVLNNFPLDVMRSRNPFGKVIAVDVAANMSLEALGNFGLQLSGWRAAASMIRRKPLAPTIATTLVRTSVIGSARDRDRYLRMRYADLHMELTLKECGLLDFGAVRSVAHYGYQAARPQLAAWWKQ
;
A
#
# COMPACT_ATOMS: atom_id res chain seq x y z
N MET A 1 -26.98 -10.53 -48.58
CA MET A 1 -25.76 -10.35 -49.42
C MET A 1 -24.76 -11.40 -48.95
N SER A 2 -23.97 -12.00 -49.83
CA SER A 2 -22.89 -12.93 -49.44
C SER A 2 -21.62 -12.13 -49.19
N THR A 3 -20.88 -12.50 -48.16
CA THR A 3 -19.53 -11.96 -47.89
C THR A 3 -18.64 -12.20 -49.11
N SER A 4 -17.82 -11.23 -49.52
CA SER A 4 -16.88 -11.41 -50.64
C SER A 4 -15.48 -11.68 -50.11
N ALA A 5 -14.69 -12.47 -50.86
CA ALA A 5 -13.29 -12.72 -50.53
C ALA A 5 -12.47 -11.40 -50.47
N GLU A 6 -12.84 -10.42 -51.28
CA GLU A 6 -12.22 -9.09 -51.30
C GLU A 6 -12.50 -8.30 -50.01
N ALA A 7 -13.71 -8.39 -49.44
CA ALA A 7 -14.03 -7.81 -48.18
C ALA A 7 -13.23 -8.46 -47.04
N LEU A 8 -13.06 -9.79 -47.05
CA LEU A 8 -12.26 -10.50 -46.05
C LEU A 8 -10.77 -10.19 -46.13
N ARG A 9 -10.22 -9.89 -47.30
CA ARG A 9 -8.82 -9.52 -47.49
C ARG A 9 -8.39 -8.28 -46.73
N SER A 10 -9.32 -7.32 -46.55
CA SER A 10 -9.08 -6.10 -45.81
C SER A 10 -9.16 -6.24 -44.27
N ILE A 11 -9.57 -7.44 -43.78
CA ILE A 11 -9.74 -7.72 -42.37
C ILE A 11 -8.46 -8.30 -41.80
N ARG A 12 -7.84 -7.64 -40.82
CA ARG A 12 -6.57 -8.05 -40.20
C ARG A 12 -6.57 -9.49 -39.69
N LEU A 13 -7.70 -9.97 -39.21
CA LEU A 13 -7.86 -11.34 -38.70
C LEU A 13 -7.47 -12.39 -39.73
N PHE A 14 -7.69 -12.12 -41.03
CA PHE A 14 -7.44 -13.04 -42.13
C PHE A 14 -6.19 -12.71 -42.94
N GLU A 15 -5.39 -11.75 -42.47
CA GLU A 15 -4.15 -11.36 -43.12
C GLU A 15 -3.19 -12.55 -43.26
N GLY A 16 -2.61 -12.72 -44.46
CA GLY A 16 -1.70 -13.82 -44.76
C GLY A 16 -2.37 -15.13 -45.21
N LEU A 17 -3.71 -15.17 -45.28
CA LEU A 17 -4.42 -16.32 -45.89
C LEU A 17 -4.46 -16.18 -47.40
N SER A 18 -4.43 -17.35 -48.12
CA SER A 18 -4.51 -17.37 -49.58
C SER A 18 -5.91 -17.01 -50.08
N ASP A 19 -5.98 -16.52 -51.32
CA ASP A 19 -7.27 -16.15 -51.96
C ASP A 19 -8.26 -17.32 -52.03
N ALA A 20 -7.77 -18.55 -52.18
CA ALA A 20 -8.59 -19.76 -52.16
C ALA A 20 -9.25 -19.98 -50.81
N VAL A 21 -8.51 -19.77 -49.71
CA VAL A 21 -9.02 -19.91 -48.35
C VAL A 21 -9.99 -18.78 -48.04
N LEU A 22 -9.66 -17.53 -48.45
CA LEU A 22 -10.57 -16.40 -48.27
C LEU A 22 -11.91 -16.58 -49.00
N ALA A 23 -11.87 -17.19 -50.18
CA ALA A 23 -13.09 -17.51 -50.95
C ALA A 23 -13.95 -18.57 -50.24
N GLU A 24 -13.33 -19.60 -49.65
CA GLU A 24 -14.03 -20.62 -48.88
C GLU A 24 -14.63 -20.05 -47.60
N LEU A 25 -13.86 -19.22 -46.87
CA LEU A 25 -14.37 -18.53 -45.67
C LEU A 25 -15.52 -17.59 -45.99
N ALA A 26 -15.42 -16.82 -47.06
CA ALA A 26 -16.47 -15.94 -47.53
C ALA A 26 -17.77 -16.65 -47.89
N ALA A 27 -17.65 -17.81 -48.60
CA ALA A 27 -18.81 -18.64 -48.94
C ALA A 27 -19.47 -19.26 -47.73
N ALA A 28 -18.73 -19.58 -46.67
CA ALA A 28 -19.20 -20.16 -45.43
C ALA A 28 -19.72 -19.10 -44.39
N MET A 29 -19.62 -17.81 -44.70
CA MET A 29 -19.90 -16.72 -43.78
C MET A 29 -21.15 -15.97 -44.22
N PRO A 30 -22.36 -16.31 -43.68
CA PRO A 30 -23.56 -15.55 -43.91
C PRO A 30 -23.46 -14.14 -43.34
N THR A 31 -24.14 -13.20 -44.03
CA THR A 31 -24.23 -11.81 -43.55
C THR A 31 -25.55 -11.58 -42.80
N ARG A 32 -25.48 -10.72 -41.79
CA ARG A 32 -26.62 -10.26 -41.01
C ARG A 32 -26.65 -8.73 -40.99
N ASP A 33 -27.78 -8.17 -41.26
CA ASP A 33 -28.04 -6.73 -41.20
C ASP A 33 -28.65 -6.41 -39.84
N LEU A 34 -28.00 -5.56 -39.05
CA LEU A 34 -28.34 -5.22 -37.69
C LEU A 34 -28.89 -3.81 -37.64
N GLN A 35 -30.01 -3.61 -36.97
CA GLN A 35 -30.54 -2.28 -36.67
C GLN A 35 -29.79 -1.68 -35.47
N PRO A 36 -29.77 -0.35 -35.32
CA PRO A 36 -29.14 0.31 -34.20
C PRO A 36 -29.60 -0.24 -32.85
N GLY A 37 -28.65 -0.72 -32.03
CA GLY A 37 -28.95 -1.32 -30.71
C GLY A 37 -29.28 -2.80 -30.71
N ASP A 38 -29.33 -3.47 -31.87
CA ASP A 38 -29.51 -4.92 -31.94
C ASP A 38 -28.35 -5.63 -31.25
N SER A 39 -28.66 -6.56 -30.33
CA SER A 39 -27.61 -7.34 -29.62
C SER A 39 -26.97 -8.36 -30.55
N VAL A 40 -25.64 -8.45 -30.44
CA VAL A 40 -24.83 -9.44 -31.16
C VAL A 40 -24.32 -10.54 -30.22
N GLY A 41 -24.27 -10.29 -28.94
CA GLY A 41 -23.91 -11.25 -27.91
C GLY A 41 -23.84 -10.63 -26.53
N HIS A 42 -23.96 -11.46 -25.51
CA HIS A 42 -23.96 -11.05 -24.11
C HIS A 42 -22.75 -11.57 -23.36
N VAL A 43 -22.41 -10.92 -22.26
CA VAL A 43 -21.42 -11.42 -21.30
C VAL A 43 -21.80 -12.84 -20.86
N GLY A 44 -20.83 -13.74 -20.88
CA GLY A 44 -21.04 -15.14 -20.50
C GLY A 44 -21.45 -16.06 -21.67
N ASP A 45 -21.84 -15.51 -22.83
CA ASP A 45 -22.14 -16.35 -23.99
C ASP A 45 -20.89 -17.07 -24.53
N SER A 46 -21.01 -18.37 -24.84
CA SER A 46 -20.00 -19.06 -25.64
C SER A 46 -20.07 -18.51 -27.07
N ALA A 47 -18.94 -18.05 -27.62
CA ALA A 47 -18.93 -17.65 -29.03
C ALA A 47 -18.95 -18.89 -29.92
N ARG A 48 -20.12 -19.21 -30.45
CA ARG A 48 -20.32 -20.27 -31.45
C ARG A 48 -20.00 -19.79 -32.87
N CYS A 49 -19.65 -18.53 -33.04
CA CYS A 49 -19.30 -17.95 -34.32
C CYS A 49 -18.16 -16.89 -34.15
N LEU A 50 -17.33 -16.83 -35.18
CA LEU A 50 -16.38 -15.79 -35.46
C LEU A 50 -17.07 -14.70 -36.27
N GLY A 51 -17.17 -13.48 -35.71
CA GLY A 51 -17.83 -12.37 -36.36
C GLY A 51 -16.87 -11.32 -36.92
N VAL A 52 -17.23 -10.70 -38.02
CA VAL A 52 -16.51 -9.57 -38.64
C VAL A 52 -17.49 -8.46 -38.98
N VAL A 53 -17.08 -7.21 -38.81
CA VAL A 53 -17.86 -6.04 -39.17
C VAL A 53 -17.56 -5.66 -40.63
N LEU A 54 -18.52 -5.90 -41.51
CA LEU A 54 -18.38 -5.61 -42.95
C LEU A 54 -18.74 -4.17 -43.30
N ALA A 55 -19.69 -3.58 -42.57
CA ALA A 55 -20.04 -2.16 -42.65
C ALA A 55 -20.64 -1.71 -41.34
N GLY A 56 -20.45 -0.47 -40.98
CA GLY A 56 -20.95 0.08 -39.71
C GLY A 56 -19.98 -0.13 -38.53
N ALA A 57 -20.51 -0.31 -37.35
CA ALA A 57 -19.72 -0.56 -36.14
C ALA A 57 -20.53 -1.31 -35.07
N ILE A 58 -19.83 -1.97 -34.18
CA ILE A 58 -20.39 -2.62 -32.96
C ILE A 58 -19.87 -1.92 -31.72
N ASP A 59 -20.77 -1.48 -30.86
CA ASP A 59 -20.46 -0.94 -29.54
C ASP A 59 -20.21 -2.10 -28.55
N VAL A 60 -19.16 -1.98 -27.73
CA VAL A 60 -18.78 -2.92 -26.68
C VAL A 60 -19.12 -2.32 -25.33
N PHE A 61 -19.91 -3.01 -24.52
CA PHE A 61 -20.35 -2.58 -23.20
C PHE A 61 -19.77 -3.50 -22.13
N ALA A 62 -19.48 -2.96 -20.94
CA ALA A 62 -19.07 -3.76 -19.79
C ALA A 62 -20.23 -4.61 -19.25
N ASP A 63 -21.43 -4.05 -19.32
CA ASP A 63 -22.68 -4.61 -18.77
C ASP A 63 -23.87 -4.08 -19.55
N ALA A 64 -24.81 -4.96 -19.90
CA ALA A 64 -26.05 -4.64 -20.61
C ALA A 64 -26.92 -3.62 -19.86
N ALA A 65 -26.85 -3.59 -18.51
CA ALA A 65 -27.71 -2.74 -17.70
C ALA A 65 -27.24 -1.27 -17.68
N THR A 66 -25.95 -1.02 -17.68
CA THR A 66 -25.39 0.34 -17.58
C THR A 66 -25.18 1.00 -18.93
N ARG A 67 -25.05 0.23 -20.02
CA ARG A 67 -24.78 0.68 -21.39
C ARG A 67 -23.62 1.72 -21.49
N VAL A 68 -22.64 1.63 -20.60
CA VAL A 68 -21.42 2.43 -20.70
C VAL A 68 -20.53 1.80 -21.75
N THR A 69 -20.30 2.49 -22.86
CA THR A 69 -19.48 2.01 -23.98
C THR A 69 -18.03 1.92 -23.56
N GLN A 70 -17.46 0.73 -23.55
CA GLN A 70 -16.02 0.50 -23.34
C GLN A 70 -15.18 0.73 -24.60
N GLY A 71 -15.80 0.61 -25.76
CA GLY A 71 -15.14 0.78 -27.04
C GLY A 71 -16.08 0.49 -28.19
N GLN A 72 -15.56 0.60 -29.41
CA GLN A 72 -16.29 0.34 -30.64
C GLN A 72 -15.43 -0.50 -31.58
N ILE A 73 -16.02 -1.52 -32.20
CA ILE A 73 -15.39 -2.34 -33.24
C ILE A 73 -15.85 -1.77 -34.58
N PRO A 74 -14.96 -1.08 -35.32
CA PRO A 74 -15.31 -0.46 -36.59
C PRO A 74 -15.37 -1.47 -37.74
N THR A 75 -15.78 -1.02 -38.91
CA THR A 75 -15.67 -1.78 -40.17
C THR A 75 -14.25 -2.32 -40.34
N GLY A 76 -14.14 -3.62 -40.68
CA GLY A 76 -12.87 -4.36 -40.77
C GLY A 76 -12.39 -4.96 -39.46
N GLY A 77 -13.06 -4.67 -38.34
CA GLY A 77 -12.76 -5.31 -37.06
C GLY A 77 -13.46 -6.65 -36.89
N SER A 78 -12.96 -7.44 -35.93
CA SER A 78 -13.50 -8.77 -35.61
C SER A 78 -14.08 -8.82 -34.19
N TYR A 79 -15.00 -9.74 -33.95
CA TYR A 79 -15.53 -10.05 -32.62
C TYR A 79 -15.68 -11.55 -32.43
N GLY A 80 -15.55 -11.99 -31.20
CA GLY A 80 -15.66 -13.39 -30.82
C GLY A 80 -14.50 -14.29 -31.24
N ALA A 81 -13.51 -13.79 -31.98
CA ALA A 81 -12.37 -14.57 -32.51
C ALA A 81 -11.61 -15.32 -31.41
N TRP A 82 -11.29 -14.64 -30.32
CA TRP A 82 -10.59 -15.24 -29.20
C TRP A 82 -11.41 -16.34 -28.52
N THR A 83 -12.67 -16.03 -28.18
CA THR A 83 -13.60 -16.96 -27.54
C THR A 83 -13.85 -18.19 -28.41
N PHE A 84 -13.94 -17.97 -29.71
CA PHE A 84 -14.16 -18.99 -30.70
C PHE A 84 -12.95 -19.95 -30.85
N LEU A 85 -11.73 -19.42 -30.84
CA LEU A 85 -10.49 -20.19 -31.00
C LEU A 85 -9.97 -20.79 -29.69
N GLY A 86 -10.25 -20.16 -28.57
CA GLY A 86 -9.73 -20.49 -27.24
C GLY A 86 -10.73 -21.20 -26.32
N GLY A 87 -12.01 -21.28 -26.67
CA GLY A 87 -13.02 -22.02 -25.89
C GLY A 87 -13.54 -21.29 -24.64
N GLY A 88 -13.53 -19.97 -24.61
CA GLY A 88 -14.06 -19.19 -23.48
C GLY A 88 -15.42 -18.52 -23.75
N SER A 89 -15.95 -17.72 -22.81
CA SER A 89 -17.15 -16.88 -23.00
C SER A 89 -16.82 -15.43 -23.29
N ARG A 90 -17.80 -14.67 -23.74
CA ARG A 90 -17.66 -13.24 -24.04
C ARG A 90 -17.47 -12.40 -22.77
N SER A 91 -16.52 -11.47 -22.80
CA SER A 91 -16.20 -10.58 -21.70
C SER A 91 -16.96 -9.25 -21.72
N GLY A 92 -17.78 -9.00 -22.75
CA GLY A 92 -18.57 -7.78 -22.90
C GLY A 92 -19.82 -8.02 -23.72
N ASP A 93 -20.85 -7.22 -23.50
CA ASP A 93 -22.02 -7.16 -24.34
C ASP A 93 -21.70 -6.44 -25.64
N LEU A 94 -22.20 -6.96 -26.76
CA LEU A 94 -21.99 -6.43 -28.09
C LEU A 94 -23.35 -6.06 -28.72
N ALA A 95 -23.44 -4.84 -29.20
CA ALA A 95 -24.63 -4.40 -29.95
C ALA A 95 -24.27 -3.50 -31.14
N ALA A 96 -25.12 -3.46 -32.13
CA ALA A 96 -24.93 -2.53 -33.25
C ALA A 96 -24.93 -1.10 -32.77
N ALA A 97 -23.99 -0.27 -33.29
CA ALA A 97 -23.81 1.10 -32.84
C ALA A 97 -25.08 1.95 -33.04
N LEU A 98 -25.51 2.61 -31.97
CA LEU A 98 -26.68 3.48 -31.97
C LEU A 98 -26.50 4.74 -32.87
N SER A 99 -25.26 5.14 -33.12
CA SER A 99 -24.91 6.33 -33.91
C SER A 99 -24.97 6.11 -35.43
N LEU A 100 -25.17 4.85 -35.88
CA LEU A 100 -25.15 4.49 -37.30
C LEU A 100 -26.51 3.93 -37.74
N PRO A 101 -26.89 4.13 -39.01
CA PRO A 101 -28.21 3.73 -39.51
C PRO A 101 -28.40 2.22 -39.61
N SER A 102 -27.32 1.46 -39.85
CA SER A 102 -27.29 -0.02 -39.83
C SER A 102 -25.86 -0.53 -39.68
N THR A 103 -25.71 -1.78 -39.26
CA THR A 103 -24.41 -2.46 -39.18
C THR A 103 -24.51 -3.82 -39.84
N ILE A 104 -23.66 -4.12 -40.83
CA ILE A 104 -23.63 -5.42 -41.52
C ILE A 104 -22.47 -6.23 -40.97
N VAL A 105 -22.76 -7.42 -40.50
CA VAL A 105 -21.78 -8.35 -39.96
C VAL A 105 -21.80 -9.67 -40.78
N GLY A 106 -20.61 -10.29 -40.84
CA GLY A 106 -20.46 -11.65 -41.32
C GLY A 106 -20.15 -12.57 -40.15
N GLU A 107 -20.82 -13.69 -40.02
CA GLU A 107 -20.65 -14.63 -38.90
C GLU A 107 -20.28 -16.03 -39.41
N LEU A 108 -19.13 -16.56 -39.02
CA LEU A 108 -18.65 -17.89 -39.38
C LEU A 108 -18.81 -18.86 -38.20
N GLY A 109 -19.60 -19.89 -38.40
CA GLY A 109 -19.83 -20.93 -37.39
C GLY A 109 -18.62 -21.85 -37.21
N GLU A 110 -18.48 -22.42 -36.03
CA GLU A 110 -17.35 -23.27 -35.63
C GLU A 110 -17.19 -24.49 -36.54
N GLU A 111 -18.26 -25.19 -36.87
CA GLU A 111 -18.22 -26.39 -37.78
C GLU A 111 -17.62 -26.03 -39.15
N HIS A 112 -18.01 -24.89 -39.70
CA HIS A 112 -17.54 -24.44 -41.00
C HIS A 112 -16.05 -24.03 -40.95
N PHE A 113 -15.68 -23.33 -39.89
CA PHE A 113 -14.25 -22.96 -39.69
C PHE A 113 -13.35 -24.19 -39.55
N GLU A 114 -13.71 -25.15 -38.69
CA GLU A 114 -12.95 -26.38 -38.49
C GLU A 114 -12.88 -27.23 -39.75
N ALA A 115 -13.93 -27.28 -40.53
CA ALA A 115 -13.93 -27.97 -41.85
C ALA A 115 -12.94 -27.32 -42.84
N ILE A 116 -12.81 -25.99 -42.82
CA ILE A 116 -11.84 -25.26 -43.66
C ILE A 116 -10.43 -25.43 -43.09
N ALA A 117 -10.24 -25.25 -41.79
CA ALA A 117 -8.95 -25.33 -41.11
C ALA A 117 -8.35 -26.75 -41.21
N SER A 118 -9.16 -27.81 -41.23
CA SER A 118 -8.69 -29.16 -41.40
C SER A 118 -8.19 -29.46 -42.84
N ARG A 119 -8.74 -28.76 -43.83
CA ARG A 119 -8.31 -28.91 -45.25
C ARG A 119 -7.10 -28.04 -45.59
N HIS A 120 -6.94 -26.92 -44.91
CA HIS A 120 -5.87 -25.94 -45.19
C HIS A 120 -4.94 -25.78 -43.99
N ARG A 121 -3.78 -26.45 -44.06
CA ARG A 121 -2.79 -26.40 -42.99
C ARG A 121 -2.33 -24.96 -42.69
N GLY A 122 -2.33 -24.56 -41.44
CA GLY A 122 -1.87 -23.24 -40.98
C GLY A 122 -2.95 -22.15 -40.89
N VAL A 123 -4.20 -22.41 -41.36
CA VAL A 123 -5.29 -21.42 -41.24
C VAL A 123 -5.58 -21.08 -39.79
N ARG A 124 -5.73 -22.10 -38.92
CA ARG A 124 -5.98 -21.90 -37.49
C ARG A 124 -4.85 -21.12 -36.82
N GLU A 125 -3.59 -21.50 -37.12
CA GLU A 125 -2.41 -20.82 -36.58
C GLU A 125 -2.32 -19.34 -37.01
N THR A 126 -2.65 -19.08 -38.29
CA THR A 126 -2.63 -17.72 -38.85
C THR A 126 -3.73 -16.84 -38.18
N VAL A 127 -4.96 -17.37 -38.11
CA VAL A 127 -6.08 -16.62 -37.47
C VAL A 127 -5.80 -16.43 -35.98
N LEU A 128 -5.24 -17.43 -35.27
CA LEU A 128 -4.86 -17.30 -33.87
C LEU A 128 -3.76 -16.24 -33.67
N ARG A 129 -2.72 -16.27 -34.47
CA ARG A 129 -1.64 -15.27 -34.41
C ARG A 129 -2.17 -13.85 -34.66
N ASN A 130 -3.03 -13.68 -35.66
CA ASN A 130 -3.62 -12.40 -36.00
C ASN A 130 -4.56 -11.90 -34.87
N THR A 131 -5.33 -12.83 -34.25
CA THR A 131 -6.16 -12.53 -33.07
C THR A 131 -5.29 -12.01 -31.90
N VAL A 132 -4.18 -12.66 -31.61
CA VAL A 132 -3.24 -12.21 -30.55
C VAL A 132 -2.68 -10.83 -30.88
N THR A 133 -2.34 -10.57 -32.15
CA THR A 133 -1.84 -9.23 -32.60
C THR A 133 -2.91 -8.16 -32.45
N GLU A 134 -4.17 -8.47 -32.77
CA GLU A 134 -5.28 -7.55 -32.63
C GLU A 134 -5.54 -7.22 -31.13
N LEU A 135 -5.48 -8.20 -30.25
CA LEU A 135 -5.59 -8.00 -28.79
C LEU A 135 -4.46 -7.09 -28.26
N ARG A 136 -3.21 -7.31 -28.69
CA ARG A 136 -2.08 -6.45 -28.32
C ARG A 136 -2.28 -4.99 -28.77
N SER A 137 -2.85 -4.80 -29.96
CA SER A 137 -3.19 -3.47 -30.45
C SER A 137 -4.29 -2.80 -29.64
N LEU A 138 -5.26 -3.57 -29.14
CA LEU A 138 -6.32 -3.06 -28.24
C LEU A 138 -5.78 -2.68 -26.86
N GLU A 139 -4.85 -3.47 -26.30
CA GLU A 139 -4.16 -3.12 -25.04
C GLU A 139 -3.39 -1.82 -25.18
N LEU A 140 -2.62 -1.67 -26.26
CA LEU A 140 -1.91 -0.43 -26.54
C LEU A 140 -2.87 0.77 -26.72
N ALA A 141 -3.94 0.58 -27.49
CA ALA A 141 -4.96 1.62 -27.69
C ALA A 141 -5.58 2.07 -26.37
N ARG A 142 -5.87 1.12 -25.47
CA ARG A 142 -6.40 1.42 -24.12
C ARG A 142 -5.36 2.18 -23.29
N ALA A 143 -4.11 1.72 -23.25
CA ALA A 143 -3.04 2.36 -22.48
C ALA A 143 -2.76 3.79 -22.99
N VAL A 144 -2.72 4.00 -24.31
CA VAL A 144 -2.54 5.31 -24.94
C VAL A 144 -3.72 6.24 -24.65
N ARG A 145 -4.95 5.74 -24.73
CA ARG A 145 -6.16 6.51 -24.43
C ARG A 145 -6.20 6.95 -22.96
N ASN A 146 -5.94 6.02 -22.06
CA ASN A 146 -5.99 6.27 -20.63
C ASN A 146 -4.78 7.09 -20.13
N GLY A 147 -3.57 6.79 -20.62
CA GLY A 147 -2.34 7.47 -20.22
C GLY A 147 -2.15 8.81 -20.92
N TRP A 148 -2.33 8.86 -22.23
CA TRP A 148 -2.04 10.06 -23.03
C TRP A 148 -3.28 10.83 -23.49
N GLY A 149 -4.49 10.23 -23.37
CA GLY A 149 -5.76 10.82 -23.80
C GLY A 149 -5.92 10.97 -25.30
N ILE A 150 -5.10 10.26 -26.07
CA ILE A 150 -5.24 10.19 -27.53
C ILE A 150 -6.44 9.29 -27.83
N THR A 151 -7.44 9.84 -28.51
CA THR A 151 -8.65 9.11 -28.90
C THR A 151 -8.76 8.90 -30.40
N ASP A 152 -7.93 9.57 -31.19
CA ASP A 152 -7.90 9.42 -32.64
C ASP A 152 -7.43 8.03 -33.05
N PRO A 153 -8.26 7.24 -33.75
CA PRO A 153 -7.91 5.88 -34.19
C PRO A 153 -6.69 5.84 -35.12
N ALA A 154 -6.49 6.86 -35.95
CA ALA A 154 -5.37 6.92 -36.88
C ALA A 154 -4.03 7.12 -36.13
N ALA A 155 -4.03 8.00 -35.15
CA ALA A 155 -2.89 8.23 -34.28
C ALA A 155 -2.55 6.95 -33.47
N ILE A 156 -3.56 6.28 -32.91
CA ILE A 156 -3.37 5.01 -32.18
C ILE A 156 -2.81 3.92 -33.08
N ALA A 157 -3.30 3.80 -34.33
CA ALA A 157 -2.78 2.82 -35.27
C ALA A 157 -1.32 3.12 -35.67
N SER A 158 -0.96 4.37 -35.86
CA SER A 158 0.43 4.80 -36.09
C SER A 158 1.34 4.43 -34.92
N LEU A 159 0.91 4.71 -33.69
CA LEU A 159 1.62 4.32 -32.48
C LEU A 159 1.83 2.81 -32.34
N ALA A 160 0.84 2.02 -32.74
CA ALA A 160 0.92 0.56 -32.71
C ALA A 160 1.98 0.00 -33.67
N THR A 161 2.29 0.72 -34.74
CA THR A 161 3.36 0.33 -35.68
C THR A 161 4.75 0.73 -35.22
N LEU A 162 4.86 1.74 -34.38
CA LEU A 162 6.12 2.30 -33.87
C LEU A 162 6.58 1.66 -32.54
N ALA A 163 5.65 1.08 -31.80
CA ALA A 163 5.93 0.50 -30.50
C ALA A 163 6.42 -0.94 -30.59
N VAL A 164 7.47 -1.27 -29.85
CA VAL A 164 7.91 -2.65 -29.63
C VAL A 164 7.33 -3.16 -28.33
N VAL A 165 6.39 -4.13 -28.41
CA VAL A 165 5.78 -4.71 -27.20
C VAL A 165 6.72 -5.76 -26.61
N ARG A 166 7.02 -5.64 -25.31
CA ARG A 166 7.85 -6.58 -24.55
C ARG A 166 7.10 -7.15 -23.37
N ASP A 167 7.21 -8.46 -23.18
CA ASP A 167 6.78 -9.15 -21.97
C ASP A 167 7.93 -9.17 -20.96
N ILE A 168 7.65 -8.76 -19.72
CA ILE A 168 8.63 -8.60 -18.62
C ILE A 168 8.18 -9.52 -17.49
N ALA A 169 9.00 -10.50 -17.17
CA ALA A 169 8.70 -11.45 -16.10
C ALA A 169 8.73 -10.78 -14.71
N ALA A 170 7.96 -11.34 -13.78
CA ALA A 170 8.01 -10.92 -12.38
C ALA A 170 9.45 -10.98 -11.85
N GLY A 171 9.90 -9.92 -11.16
CA GLY A 171 11.28 -9.77 -10.66
C GLY A 171 12.31 -9.32 -11.70
N GLN A 172 11.95 -9.26 -12.98
CA GLN A 172 12.87 -8.77 -14.00
C GLN A 172 13.04 -7.25 -13.91
N VAL A 173 14.29 -6.80 -14.04
CA VAL A 173 14.64 -5.38 -14.11
C VAL A 173 14.39 -4.88 -15.52
N LEU A 174 13.54 -3.85 -15.65
CA LEU A 174 13.27 -3.18 -16.93
C LEU A 174 14.38 -2.21 -17.29
N VAL A 175 14.81 -1.38 -16.35
CA VAL A 175 15.90 -0.42 -16.48
C VAL A 175 16.67 -0.32 -15.16
N ARG A 176 17.98 -0.04 -15.23
CA ARG A 176 18.83 0.17 -14.05
C ARG A 176 19.20 1.64 -13.91
N GLU A 177 19.26 2.13 -12.69
CA GLU A 177 19.79 3.45 -12.38
C GLU A 177 21.24 3.58 -12.91
N GLY A 178 21.53 4.73 -13.53
CA GLY A 178 22.84 4.99 -14.14
C GLY A 178 23.01 4.48 -15.56
N ASP A 179 22.13 3.60 -16.09
CA ASP A 179 22.19 3.15 -17.48
C ASP A 179 21.89 4.30 -18.45
N THR A 180 22.52 4.27 -19.63
CA THR A 180 22.23 5.22 -20.71
C THR A 180 20.81 4.99 -21.24
N ALA A 181 20.02 6.04 -21.34
CA ALA A 181 18.64 5.96 -21.80
C ALA A 181 18.55 6.07 -23.32
N SER A 182 17.99 5.05 -23.95
CA SER A 182 17.73 4.99 -25.40
C SER A 182 16.25 4.87 -25.76
N SER A 183 15.36 4.71 -24.77
CA SER A 183 13.94 4.45 -25.00
C SER A 183 13.08 4.90 -23.83
N ALA A 184 11.76 5.09 -24.07
CA ALA A 184 10.71 5.22 -23.07
C ALA A 184 9.80 4.00 -23.15
N TYR A 185 9.09 3.72 -22.06
CA TYR A 185 8.19 2.57 -21.96
C TYR A 185 6.82 3.01 -21.48
N LEU A 186 5.77 2.68 -22.22
CA LEU A 186 4.39 2.79 -21.75
C LEU A 186 3.98 1.45 -21.16
N ILE A 187 3.56 1.44 -19.91
CA ILE A 187 3.08 0.23 -19.24
C ILE A 187 1.70 -0.14 -19.81
N LEU A 188 1.60 -1.30 -20.44
CA LEU A 188 0.35 -1.83 -21.01
C LEU A 188 -0.43 -2.61 -19.96
N SER A 189 0.26 -3.51 -19.25
CA SER A 189 -0.28 -4.30 -18.14
C SER A 189 0.80 -4.56 -17.11
N GLY A 190 0.41 -5.02 -15.92
CA GLY A 190 1.35 -5.29 -14.84
C GLY A 190 1.62 -4.12 -13.92
N SER A 191 2.72 -4.20 -13.16
CA SER A 191 3.15 -3.14 -12.25
C SER A 191 4.65 -3.16 -12.02
N PHE A 192 5.25 -1.98 -11.82
CA PHE A 192 6.68 -1.81 -11.58
C PHE A 192 6.92 -1.05 -10.29
N ARG A 193 7.96 -1.43 -9.56
CA ARG A 193 8.46 -0.71 -8.39
C ARG A 193 9.73 0.04 -8.75
N VAL A 194 9.85 1.26 -8.24
CA VAL A 194 11.10 2.01 -8.26
C VAL A 194 11.98 1.48 -7.13
N ALA A 195 13.20 1.03 -7.43
CA ALA A 195 14.19 0.58 -6.43
C ALA A 195 15.22 1.69 -6.18
N GLY A 196 15.58 1.89 -4.92
CA GLY A 196 16.62 2.86 -4.52
C GLY A 196 18.04 2.31 -4.68
N GLN A 197 19.05 3.17 -4.46
CA GLN A 197 20.49 2.93 -4.70
C GLN A 197 21.20 1.87 -3.83
N ALA A 198 20.55 1.15 -2.94
CA ALA A 198 21.21 0.19 -2.07
C ALA A 198 21.28 -1.21 -2.70
N ASP A 199 22.45 -1.57 -3.18
CA ASP A 199 22.98 -2.93 -3.42
C ASP A 199 22.20 -3.93 -4.27
N GLY A 200 21.27 -3.51 -5.13
CA GLY A 200 20.59 -4.45 -6.07
C GLY A 200 19.69 -5.50 -5.40
N LEU A 201 19.65 -5.55 -4.08
CA LEU A 201 18.66 -6.28 -3.29
C LEU A 201 17.53 -5.29 -2.93
N LEU A 202 16.30 -5.66 -3.27
CA LEU A 202 15.09 -4.99 -2.79
C LEU A 202 15.09 -5.10 -1.25
N THR A 203 15.48 -4.02 -0.56
CA THR A 203 15.39 -4.01 0.90
C THR A 203 13.95 -3.65 1.28
N THR A 204 13.43 -4.33 2.30
CA THR A 204 12.07 -4.13 2.83
C THR A 204 11.79 -2.70 3.34
N THR A 205 12.82 -1.86 3.45
CA THR A 205 12.73 -0.44 3.82
C THR A 205 12.22 0.46 2.69
N ASP A 206 12.18 -0.01 1.45
CA ASP A 206 11.75 0.77 0.28
C ASP A 206 10.22 0.72 0.00
N SER A 207 9.41 0.31 0.96
CA SER A 207 7.94 0.23 0.83
C SER A 207 7.26 1.58 0.52
N MET A 208 7.99 2.68 0.56
CA MET A 208 7.49 4.04 0.29
C MET A 208 7.67 4.51 -1.17
N LEU A 209 8.37 3.75 -2.01
CA LEU A 209 8.56 4.15 -3.39
C LEU A 209 7.28 3.87 -4.21
N PRO A 210 6.92 4.76 -5.14
CA PRO A 210 5.69 4.63 -5.90
C PRO A 210 5.70 3.37 -6.78
N THR A 211 4.56 2.69 -6.81
CA THR A 211 4.29 1.62 -7.77
C THR A 211 3.73 2.24 -9.03
N LEU A 212 4.26 1.85 -10.19
CA LEU A 212 3.86 2.33 -11.51
C LEU A 212 3.02 1.25 -12.20
N GLY A 213 1.89 1.65 -12.79
CA GLY A 213 0.91 0.74 -13.38
C GLY A 213 0.49 1.10 -14.81
N PRO A 214 -0.53 0.41 -15.36
CA PRO A 214 -0.98 0.59 -16.74
C PRO A 214 -1.33 2.03 -17.10
N GLY A 215 -0.97 2.44 -18.32
CA GLY A 215 -1.15 3.78 -18.83
C GLY A 215 -0.08 4.78 -18.41
N GLN A 216 0.85 4.41 -17.53
CA GLN A 216 1.94 5.29 -17.12
C GLN A 216 3.16 5.13 -18.02
N LEU A 217 3.76 6.26 -18.37
CA LEU A 217 5.02 6.32 -19.11
C LEU A 217 6.19 6.29 -18.12
N VAL A 218 7.25 5.57 -18.44
CA VAL A 218 8.47 5.45 -17.62
C VAL A 218 9.72 5.61 -18.48
N GLY A 219 10.78 6.15 -17.87
CA GLY A 219 12.05 6.41 -18.57
C GLY A 219 12.06 7.71 -19.38
N GLU A 220 10.99 8.48 -19.37
CA GLU A 220 10.76 9.73 -20.11
C GLU A 220 11.72 10.83 -19.66
N ARG A 221 12.05 10.90 -18.36
CA ARG A 221 12.93 11.94 -17.81
C ARG A 221 14.31 11.91 -18.47
N ALA A 222 14.87 10.74 -18.62
CA ALA A 222 16.19 10.57 -19.22
C ALA A 222 16.20 10.93 -20.72
N LEU A 223 15.07 10.77 -21.42
CA LEU A 223 14.93 11.20 -22.81
C LEU A 223 14.82 12.72 -22.98
N LEU A 224 14.16 13.38 -22.03
CA LEU A 224 14.03 14.84 -22.02
C LEU A 224 15.33 15.55 -21.63
N GLU A 225 16.14 14.91 -20.77
CA GLU A 225 17.39 15.48 -20.24
C GLU A 225 18.64 14.95 -20.99
N ASN A 226 18.50 14.10 -22.03
CA ASN A 226 19.59 13.40 -22.73
C ASN A 226 20.56 12.70 -21.77
N GLY A 227 20.03 12.03 -20.80
CA GLY A 227 20.76 11.58 -19.63
C GLY A 227 20.75 10.08 -19.41
N VAL A 228 21.02 9.74 -18.17
CA VAL A 228 21.02 8.37 -17.63
C VAL A 228 19.71 8.10 -16.90
N ARG A 229 19.38 6.83 -16.72
CA ARG A 229 18.24 6.38 -15.92
C ARG A 229 18.35 6.90 -14.48
N SER A 230 17.33 7.55 -13.99
CA SER A 230 17.29 8.14 -12.65
C SER A 230 16.91 7.15 -11.54
N ALA A 231 16.48 5.94 -11.90
CA ALA A 231 16.08 4.90 -10.95
C ALA A 231 16.10 3.53 -11.62
N THR A 232 16.18 2.47 -10.80
CA THR A 232 15.98 1.09 -11.22
C THR A 232 14.50 0.75 -11.15
N LEU A 233 13.94 0.12 -12.19
CA LEU A 233 12.56 -0.34 -12.27
C LEU A 233 12.49 -1.86 -12.30
N VAL A 234 11.78 -2.47 -11.37
CA VAL A 234 11.62 -3.91 -11.24
C VAL A 234 10.15 -4.28 -11.41
N ALA A 235 9.86 -5.23 -12.29
CA ALA A 235 8.51 -5.75 -12.47
C ALA A 235 8.06 -6.50 -11.21
N MET A 236 6.93 -6.10 -10.63
CA MET A 236 6.38 -6.73 -9.43
C MET A 236 5.59 -8.02 -9.75
N ARG A 237 5.08 -8.11 -10.95
CA ARG A 237 4.35 -9.25 -11.52
C ARG A 237 4.62 -9.35 -13.01
N GLU A 238 4.12 -10.40 -13.66
CA GLU A 238 4.15 -10.47 -15.12
C GLU A 238 3.60 -9.16 -15.69
N SER A 239 4.40 -8.50 -16.50
CA SER A 239 4.12 -7.14 -16.97
C SER A 239 4.38 -7.04 -18.45
N ARG A 240 3.69 -6.12 -19.10
CA ARG A 240 3.87 -5.84 -20.54
C ARG A 240 4.07 -4.35 -20.73
N VAL A 241 5.04 -4.00 -21.57
CA VAL A 241 5.36 -2.62 -21.90
C VAL A 241 5.43 -2.41 -23.40
N ALA A 242 5.07 -1.23 -23.86
CA ALA A 242 5.36 -0.74 -25.21
C ALA A 242 6.60 0.15 -25.13
N GLU A 243 7.67 -0.26 -25.81
CA GLU A 243 8.92 0.47 -25.90
C GLU A 243 8.90 1.40 -27.10
N PHE A 244 9.30 2.64 -26.89
CA PHE A 244 9.48 3.66 -27.92
C PHE A 244 10.94 4.12 -27.87
N GLU A 245 11.66 3.99 -28.97
CA GLU A 245 13.01 4.55 -29.10
C GLU A 245 12.99 6.07 -28.99
N THR A 246 14.08 6.68 -28.57
CA THR A 246 14.20 8.12 -28.30
C THR A 246 13.72 8.98 -29.48
N GLU A 247 14.21 8.68 -30.70
CA GLU A 247 13.86 9.42 -31.91
C GLU A 247 12.36 9.30 -32.23
N THR A 248 11.81 8.10 -32.09
CA THR A 248 10.40 7.80 -32.29
C THR A 248 9.52 8.54 -31.27
N PHE A 249 9.93 8.55 -30.00
CA PHE A 249 9.20 9.25 -28.95
C PHE A 249 9.25 10.78 -29.16
N GLN A 250 10.39 11.32 -29.58
CA GLN A 250 10.53 12.75 -29.87
C GLN A 250 9.67 13.17 -31.07
N ALA A 251 9.68 12.37 -32.15
CA ALA A 251 8.81 12.61 -33.30
C ALA A 251 7.33 12.59 -32.92
N LEU A 252 6.93 11.59 -32.07
CA LEU A 252 5.59 11.51 -31.55
C LEU A 252 5.17 12.76 -30.74
N CYS A 253 6.06 13.30 -29.92
CA CYS A 253 5.79 14.52 -29.15
C CYS A 253 5.65 15.75 -30.05
N LEU A 254 6.28 15.78 -31.22
CA LEU A 254 6.13 16.86 -32.22
C LEU A 254 4.81 16.72 -32.95
N ASP A 255 4.43 15.52 -33.37
CA ASP A 255 3.19 15.28 -34.11
C ASP A 255 1.95 15.34 -33.18
N HIS A 256 2.13 15.01 -31.90
CA HIS A 256 1.10 14.97 -30.85
C HIS A 256 1.55 15.75 -29.61
N PRO A 257 1.49 17.10 -29.61
CA PRO A 257 1.95 17.91 -28.46
C PRO A 257 1.22 17.62 -27.15
N GLU A 258 0.01 17.07 -27.21
CA GLU A 258 -0.74 16.62 -26.04
C GLU A 258 -0.02 15.50 -25.27
N VAL A 259 0.75 14.65 -25.95
CA VAL A 259 1.58 13.60 -25.31
C VAL A 259 2.64 14.25 -24.44
N LEU A 260 3.34 15.24 -24.95
CA LEU A 260 4.37 15.97 -24.20
C LEU A 260 3.77 16.69 -22.99
N LEU A 261 2.65 17.41 -23.17
CA LEU A 261 1.98 18.14 -22.10
C LEU A 261 1.50 17.20 -20.99
N ARG A 262 0.95 16.04 -21.34
CA ARG A 262 0.56 15.01 -20.36
C ARG A 262 1.75 14.37 -19.68
N THR A 263 2.82 14.07 -20.41
CA THR A 263 4.07 13.54 -19.84
C THR A 263 4.67 14.49 -18.83
N VAL A 264 4.78 15.78 -19.15
CA VAL A 264 5.26 16.82 -18.22
C VAL A 264 4.30 16.98 -17.04
N GLY A 265 3.00 17.00 -17.27
CA GLY A 265 1.99 17.05 -16.21
C GLY A 265 2.07 15.84 -15.26
N GLU A 266 2.36 14.64 -15.78
CA GLU A 266 2.57 13.44 -14.97
C GLU A 266 3.87 13.50 -14.15
N LEU A 267 4.97 13.99 -14.74
CA LEU A 267 6.23 14.22 -14.04
C LEU A 267 6.06 15.22 -12.89
N LEU A 268 5.34 16.31 -13.11
CA LEU A 268 5.05 17.29 -12.07
C LEU A 268 4.16 16.68 -10.98
N ARG A 269 3.14 15.92 -11.33
CA ARG A 269 2.29 15.20 -10.34
C ARG A 269 3.08 14.19 -9.54
N ARG A 270 4.00 13.43 -10.15
CA ARG A 270 4.89 12.51 -9.43
C ARG A 270 5.83 13.26 -8.50
N HIS A 271 6.36 14.39 -8.92
CA HIS A 271 7.16 15.25 -8.06
C HIS A 271 6.34 15.78 -6.88
N ASP A 272 5.13 16.29 -7.13
CA ASP A 272 4.21 16.73 -6.08
C ASP A 272 3.77 15.58 -5.17
N SER A 273 3.60 14.36 -5.69
CA SER A 273 3.25 13.19 -4.89
C SER A 273 4.40 12.69 -4.01
N MET A 274 5.66 12.94 -4.38
CA MET A 274 6.80 12.75 -3.48
C MET A 274 6.78 13.75 -2.32
N ILE A 275 6.29 14.97 -2.57
CA ILE A 275 6.14 16.02 -1.55
C ILE A 275 4.84 15.86 -0.76
N ARG A 276 3.78 15.42 -1.45
CA ARG A 276 2.44 15.18 -0.90
C ARG A 276 1.90 13.85 -1.40
N PRO A 277 2.24 12.75 -0.74
CA PRO A 277 1.76 11.44 -1.13
C PRO A 277 0.22 11.44 -1.22
N GLN A 278 -0.33 10.86 -2.27
CA GLN A 278 -1.77 10.66 -2.43
C GLN A 278 -2.11 9.23 -2.00
N ALA A 279 -3.29 9.06 -1.39
CA ALA A 279 -3.77 7.74 -1.02
C ALA A 279 -3.84 6.83 -2.27
N PRO A 280 -3.46 5.55 -2.14
CA PRO A 280 -3.52 4.62 -3.26
C PRO A 280 -4.94 4.51 -3.79
N LYS A 281 -5.10 4.66 -5.10
CA LYS A 281 -6.37 4.43 -5.80
C LYS A 281 -6.38 3.00 -6.30
N GLY A 282 -7.38 2.22 -5.88
CA GLY A 282 -7.66 0.87 -6.34
C GLY A 282 -6.43 -0.05 -6.43
N LYS A 283 -6.36 -1.07 -5.61
CA LYS A 283 -5.32 -2.11 -5.65
C LYS A 283 -5.96 -3.48 -5.71
N ARG A 284 -5.23 -4.42 -6.25
CA ARG A 284 -5.56 -5.84 -6.19
C ARG A 284 -4.88 -6.44 -4.98
N LEU A 285 -5.65 -6.83 -3.98
CA LEU A 285 -5.18 -7.54 -2.80
C LEU A 285 -5.30 -9.05 -3.06
N ALA A 286 -4.23 -9.81 -2.88
CA ALA A 286 -4.27 -11.26 -2.92
C ALA A 286 -4.34 -11.80 -1.48
N LEU A 287 -5.48 -12.35 -1.09
CA LEU A 287 -5.69 -12.96 0.23
C LEU A 287 -5.39 -14.45 0.16
N ILE A 288 -4.40 -14.89 0.91
CA ILE A 288 -3.95 -16.28 0.97
C ILE A 288 -3.91 -16.77 2.43
N GLY A 289 -4.16 -18.04 2.66
CA GLY A 289 -4.12 -18.65 3.98
C GLY A 289 -3.10 -19.78 4.10
N ASP A 290 -2.75 -20.12 5.32
CA ASP A 290 -1.84 -21.22 5.66
C ASP A 290 -2.50 -22.63 5.58
N GLY A 291 -3.76 -22.67 5.14
CA GLY A 291 -4.56 -23.89 5.04
C GLY A 291 -5.36 -24.23 6.32
N ASN A 292 -5.12 -23.56 7.44
CA ASN A 292 -5.89 -23.68 8.68
C ASN A 292 -6.89 -22.53 8.85
N ALA A 293 -6.51 -21.32 8.40
CA ALA A 293 -7.35 -20.12 8.49
C ALA A 293 -8.56 -20.20 7.54
N ASP A 294 -9.73 -19.78 8.01
CA ASP A 294 -10.91 -19.60 7.18
C ASP A 294 -10.78 -18.30 6.36
N VAL A 295 -10.18 -18.43 5.19
CA VAL A 295 -9.89 -17.32 4.27
C VAL A 295 -11.17 -16.67 3.77
N ILE A 296 -12.23 -17.45 3.53
CA ILE A 296 -13.51 -16.96 2.98
C ILE A 296 -14.24 -16.11 4.03
N GLU A 297 -14.33 -16.59 5.26
CA GLU A 297 -14.96 -15.83 6.34
C GLU A 297 -14.17 -14.55 6.65
N PHE A 298 -12.84 -14.62 6.65
CA PHE A 298 -12.01 -13.43 6.82
C PHE A 298 -12.21 -12.43 5.66
N ALA A 299 -12.26 -12.90 4.41
CA ALA A 299 -12.52 -12.06 3.24
C ALA A 299 -13.85 -11.31 3.35
N ARG A 300 -14.91 -12.01 3.79
CA ARG A 300 -16.25 -11.42 3.99
C ARG A 300 -16.23 -10.32 5.07
N ARG A 301 -15.57 -10.56 6.21
CA ARG A 301 -15.43 -9.58 7.30
C ARG A 301 -14.56 -8.39 6.87
N LEU A 302 -13.48 -8.66 6.16
CA LEU A 302 -12.60 -7.63 5.62
C LEU A 302 -13.36 -6.72 4.64
N ALA A 303 -14.13 -7.32 3.72
CA ALA A 303 -14.91 -6.56 2.75
C ALA A 303 -15.98 -5.68 3.42
N SER A 304 -16.65 -6.19 4.48
CA SER A 304 -17.66 -5.41 5.22
C SER A 304 -17.05 -4.22 6.01
N SER A 305 -15.77 -4.30 6.35
CA SER A 305 -15.06 -3.28 7.15
C SER A 305 -14.19 -2.36 6.29
N PHE A 306 -14.09 -2.60 4.98
CA PHE A 306 -13.18 -1.87 4.11
C PHE A 306 -13.69 -0.45 3.86
N PRO A 307 -12.83 0.60 3.96
CA PRO A 307 -13.27 2.00 3.86
C PRO A 307 -13.66 2.45 2.45
N HIS A 308 -13.40 1.63 1.45
CA HIS A 308 -13.72 1.86 0.03
C HIS A 308 -14.49 0.68 -0.54
N PRO A 309 -15.19 0.82 -1.68
CA PRO A 309 -15.79 -0.32 -2.36
C PRO A 309 -14.73 -1.40 -2.65
N LEU A 310 -14.94 -2.62 -2.14
CA LEU A 310 -14.06 -3.78 -2.29
C LEU A 310 -14.85 -4.91 -2.96
N VAL A 311 -14.42 -5.28 -4.15
CA VAL A 311 -15.00 -6.40 -4.90
C VAL A 311 -14.21 -7.66 -4.56
N VAL A 312 -14.89 -8.67 -4.04
CA VAL A 312 -14.30 -9.98 -3.75
C VAL A 312 -14.38 -10.82 -5.01
N VAL A 313 -13.29 -11.48 -5.37
CA VAL A 313 -13.16 -12.36 -6.54
C VAL A 313 -12.59 -13.69 -6.08
N ASP A 314 -13.34 -14.77 -6.27
CA ASP A 314 -12.87 -16.13 -6.02
C ASP A 314 -12.60 -16.89 -7.33
N ALA A 315 -12.21 -18.16 -7.21
CA ALA A 315 -11.91 -19.02 -8.35
C ALA A 315 -13.12 -19.20 -9.28
N GLN A 316 -14.32 -19.26 -8.72
CA GLN A 316 -15.55 -19.44 -9.50
C GLN A 316 -15.92 -18.17 -10.28
N ASP A 317 -15.75 -17.00 -9.66
CA ASP A 317 -15.95 -15.70 -10.33
C ASP A 317 -15.00 -15.53 -11.50
N ALA A 318 -13.74 -15.90 -11.31
CA ALA A 318 -12.72 -15.87 -12.36
C ALA A 318 -13.03 -16.85 -13.49
N ALA A 319 -13.47 -18.08 -13.16
CA ALA A 319 -13.85 -19.09 -14.13
C ALA A 319 -15.08 -18.64 -14.94
N ASN A 320 -16.07 -18.06 -14.29
CA ASN A 320 -17.26 -17.51 -14.96
C ASN A 320 -16.89 -16.36 -15.90
N ALA A 321 -15.99 -15.48 -15.47
CA ALA A 321 -15.55 -14.32 -16.26
C ALA A 321 -14.83 -14.70 -17.55
N VAL A 322 -14.05 -15.79 -17.54
CA VAL A 322 -13.39 -16.31 -18.75
C VAL A 322 -14.19 -17.37 -19.48
N GLY A 323 -15.38 -17.71 -18.98
CA GLY A 323 -16.34 -18.61 -19.65
C GLY A 323 -16.04 -20.09 -19.52
N LEU A 324 -15.38 -20.49 -18.45
CA LEU A 324 -14.95 -21.87 -18.20
C LEU A 324 -15.49 -22.38 -16.87
N SER A 325 -16.79 -22.09 -16.59
CA SER A 325 -17.47 -22.44 -15.33
C SER A 325 -17.37 -23.92 -14.95
N ASP A 326 -17.26 -24.81 -15.94
CA ASP A 326 -17.18 -26.27 -15.73
C ASP A 326 -15.75 -26.81 -15.60
N HIS A 327 -14.73 -25.97 -15.89
CA HIS A 327 -13.32 -26.35 -15.90
C HIS A 327 -12.41 -25.23 -15.35
N VAL A 328 -12.48 -25.00 -14.03
CA VAL A 328 -11.64 -24.01 -13.33
C VAL A 328 -10.13 -24.19 -13.62
N GLU A 329 -9.68 -25.45 -13.81
CA GLU A 329 -8.30 -25.74 -14.19
C GLU A 329 -7.88 -25.18 -15.55
N ALA A 330 -8.79 -25.19 -16.53
CA ALA A 330 -8.52 -24.64 -17.87
C ALA A 330 -8.59 -23.10 -17.85
N ALA A 331 -9.48 -22.50 -17.03
CA ALA A 331 -9.57 -21.05 -16.84
C ALA A 331 -8.24 -20.47 -16.31
N VAL A 332 -7.60 -21.19 -15.39
CA VAL A 332 -6.30 -20.78 -14.82
C VAL A 332 -5.15 -20.95 -15.81
N ALA A 333 -5.22 -21.96 -16.71
CA ALA A 333 -4.22 -22.12 -17.78
C ALA A 333 -4.27 -20.96 -18.80
N GLU A 334 -5.42 -20.30 -18.97
CA GLU A 334 -5.57 -19.10 -19.81
C GLU A 334 -5.13 -17.79 -19.15
N LEU A 335 -4.66 -17.81 -17.91
CA LEU A 335 -4.07 -16.65 -17.24
C LEU A 335 -2.94 -16.00 -18.04
N ASN A 336 -2.20 -16.80 -18.81
CA ASN A 336 -1.18 -16.33 -19.74
C ASN A 336 -1.77 -15.58 -20.96
N SER A 337 -3.08 -15.54 -21.13
CA SER A 337 -3.75 -14.88 -22.26
C SER A 337 -4.10 -13.41 -22.04
N GLY A 338 -3.90 -12.86 -20.84
CA GLY A 338 -4.26 -11.48 -20.48
C GLY A 338 -5.76 -11.21 -20.30
N ARG A 339 -6.64 -12.19 -20.55
CA ARG A 339 -8.10 -12.02 -20.46
C ARG A 339 -8.59 -11.76 -19.05
N LEU A 340 -8.11 -12.57 -18.10
CA LEU A 340 -8.47 -12.38 -16.70
C LEU A 340 -7.94 -11.04 -16.18
N GLU A 341 -6.74 -10.65 -16.59
CA GLU A 341 -6.19 -9.34 -16.24
C GLU A 341 -7.04 -8.21 -16.82
N THR A 342 -7.42 -8.30 -18.09
CA THR A 342 -8.29 -7.30 -18.75
C THR A 342 -9.68 -7.22 -18.07
N TRP A 343 -10.25 -8.36 -17.67
CA TRP A 343 -11.51 -8.40 -16.95
C TRP A 343 -11.38 -7.79 -15.56
N LEU A 344 -10.32 -8.11 -14.82
CA LEU A 344 -10.03 -7.51 -13.51
C LEU A 344 -9.80 -6.00 -13.63
N ASP A 345 -9.12 -5.54 -14.69
CA ASP A 345 -8.94 -4.11 -14.97
C ASP A 345 -10.26 -3.40 -15.27
N GLY A 346 -11.18 -4.08 -15.98
CA GLY A 346 -12.53 -3.57 -16.22
C GLY A 346 -13.37 -3.49 -14.95
N ARG A 347 -13.15 -4.41 -14.00
CA ARG A 347 -13.81 -4.40 -12.68
C ARG A 347 -13.22 -3.38 -11.72
N ALA A 348 -11.94 -3.10 -11.84
CA ALA A 348 -11.28 -2.02 -11.13
C ALA A 348 -11.62 -0.68 -11.80
N GLU A 349 -12.91 -0.31 -11.87
CA GLU A 349 -13.28 1.07 -12.15
C GLU A 349 -12.45 1.99 -11.27
N GLU A 350 -12.18 3.23 -11.70
CA GLU A 350 -11.16 4.18 -11.19
C GLU A 350 -11.03 4.31 -9.65
N SER A 351 -11.88 3.69 -8.86
CA SER A 351 -11.87 3.74 -7.39
C SER A 351 -12.12 2.40 -6.68
N ALA A 352 -12.38 1.30 -7.38
CA ALA A 352 -12.70 0.02 -6.75
C ALA A 352 -11.44 -0.77 -6.39
N TRP A 353 -11.45 -1.36 -5.20
CA TRP A 353 -10.46 -2.32 -4.74
C TRP A 353 -10.91 -3.73 -5.09
N LEU A 354 -9.97 -4.60 -5.44
CA LEU A 354 -10.22 -6.01 -5.69
C LEU A 354 -9.56 -6.86 -4.60
N LEU A 355 -10.29 -7.85 -4.10
CA LEU A 355 -9.78 -8.86 -3.18
C LEU A 355 -9.83 -10.22 -3.87
N LEU A 356 -8.68 -10.70 -4.34
CA LEU A 356 -8.52 -12.02 -4.94
C LEU A 356 -8.36 -13.04 -3.82
N VAL A 357 -9.35 -13.91 -3.65
CA VAL A 357 -9.36 -14.88 -2.54
C VAL A 357 -8.82 -16.21 -3.04
N ALA A 358 -7.62 -16.56 -2.58
CA ALA A 358 -7.00 -17.84 -2.92
C ALA A 358 -7.71 -19.02 -2.24
N ASP A 359 -7.77 -20.16 -2.94
CA ASP A 359 -8.18 -21.43 -2.36
C ASP A 359 -6.94 -22.31 -2.14
N PRO A 360 -6.61 -22.67 -0.89
CA PRO A 360 -5.46 -23.55 -0.61
C PRO A 360 -5.53 -24.91 -1.31
N ARG A 361 -6.72 -25.34 -1.74
CA ARG A 361 -6.95 -26.61 -2.46
C ARG A 361 -6.67 -26.46 -3.95
N ASP A 362 -6.72 -25.24 -4.48
CA ASP A 362 -6.43 -24.91 -5.87
C ASP A 362 -5.09 -24.16 -5.98
N GLN A 363 -4.01 -24.92 -6.18
CA GLN A 363 -2.67 -24.34 -6.28
C GLN A 363 -2.51 -23.41 -7.50
N ARG A 364 -3.27 -23.65 -8.59
CA ARG A 364 -3.20 -22.84 -9.80
C ARG A 364 -3.86 -21.49 -9.58
N TRP A 365 -5.07 -21.51 -9.00
CA TRP A 365 -5.75 -20.24 -8.65
C TRP A 365 -4.96 -19.44 -7.60
N THR A 366 -4.39 -20.12 -6.61
CA THR A 366 -3.50 -19.48 -5.63
C THR A 366 -2.29 -18.84 -6.29
N ALA A 367 -1.63 -19.52 -7.24
CA ALA A 367 -0.54 -18.94 -8.01
C ALA A 367 -0.98 -17.73 -8.83
N ALA A 368 -2.19 -17.80 -9.41
CA ALA A 368 -2.82 -16.69 -10.11
C ALA A 368 -3.06 -15.48 -9.23
N CYS A 369 -3.65 -15.66 -8.05
CA CYS A 369 -3.84 -14.59 -7.08
C CYS A 369 -2.53 -13.90 -6.72
N LEU A 370 -1.46 -14.68 -6.51
CA LEU A 370 -0.12 -14.16 -6.23
C LEU A 370 0.46 -13.37 -7.41
N SER A 371 0.26 -13.85 -8.66
CA SER A 371 0.78 -13.17 -9.84
C SER A 371 0.02 -11.89 -10.20
N LEU A 372 -1.30 -11.84 -9.92
CA LEU A 372 -2.19 -10.73 -10.27
C LEU A 372 -2.34 -9.70 -9.14
N GLY A 373 -2.01 -10.06 -7.90
CA GLY A 373 -2.09 -9.17 -6.76
C GLY A 373 -1.00 -8.12 -6.76
N ASP A 374 -1.34 -6.89 -6.40
CA ASP A 374 -0.38 -5.80 -6.16
C ASP A 374 0.15 -5.82 -4.72
N HIS A 375 -0.59 -6.45 -3.81
CA HIS A 375 -0.27 -6.60 -2.40
C HIS A 375 -0.78 -7.94 -1.89
N ILE A 376 0.06 -8.67 -1.17
CA ILE A 376 -0.30 -9.98 -0.60
C ILE A 376 -0.73 -9.80 0.86
N VAL A 377 -1.87 -10.36 1.18
CA VAL A 377 -2.39 -10.48 2.55
C VAL A 377 -2.33 -11.94 2.94
N ALA A 378 -1.36 -12.32 3.76
CA ALA A 378 -1.17 -13.67 4.21
C ALA A 378 -1.83 -13.88 5.58
N LEU A 379 -2.79 -14.80 5.67
CA LEU A 379 -3.41 -15.22 6.93
C LEU A 379 -2.68 -16.43 7.51
N ALA A 380 -2.35 -16.36 8.78
CA ALA A 380 -1.82 -17.48 9.52
C ALA A 380 -2.50 -17.58 10.89
N GLU A 381 -2.94 -18.79 11.24
CA GLU A 381 -3.34 -19.10 12.60
C GLU A 381 -2.11 -19.46 13.44
N LYS A 382 -1.98 -18.80 14.59
CA LYS A 382 -0.88 -19.07 15.51
C LYS A 382 -1.20 -20.26 16.41
N PHE A 383 -1.11 -21.49 15.88
CA PHE A 383 -1.23 -22.70 16.69
C PHE A 383 -0.15 -23.74 16.38
N GLY A 384 0.84 -23.78 17.21
CA GLY A 384 1.52 -25.00 17.66
C GLY A 384 2.62 -25.57 16.80
N VAL A 385 2.65 -25.56 15.52
CA VAL A 385 3.76 -26.09 14.71
C VAL A 385 3.90 -25.23 13.46
N ILE A 386 4.95 -24.43 13.40
CA ILE A 386 5.35 -23.80 12.15
C ILE A 386 5.73 -24.96 11.21
N PRO A 387 4.97 -25.21 10.13
CA PRO A 387 5.31 -26.28 9.21
C PRO A 387 6.70 -26.02 8.61
N ASN A 388 7.54 -27.04 8.51
CA ASN A 388 8.87 -26.95 7.90
C ASN A 388 8.82 -26.56 6.41
N ARG A 389 7.64 -26.52 5.80
CA ARG A 389 7.39 -25.98 4.47
C ARG A 389 6.10 -25.16 4.52
N HIS A 390 6.23 -23.87 4.31
CA HIS A 390 5.08 -22.97 4.33
C HIS A 390 4.25 -23.12 3.07
N PRO A 391 2.93 -23.46 3.17
CA PRO A 391 2.05 -23.57 2.00
C PRO A 391 1.77 -22.20 1.33
N VAL A 392 2.08 -21.10 2.02
CA VAL A 392 1.79 -19.73 1.56
C VAL A 392 2.66 -19.32 0.35
N TRP A 393 3.84 -19.93 0.20
CA TRP A 393 4.76 -19.57 -0.88
C TRP A 393 4.96 -20.74 -1.85
N PRO A 394 4.14 -20.89 -2.90
CA PRO A 394 4.41 -21.87 -3.93
C PRO A 394 5.79 -21.63 -4.56
N GLY A 395 6.70 -22.60 -4.42
CA GLY A 395 8.05 -22.52 -5.01
C GLY A 395 9.17 -22.02 -4.10
N GLY A 396 8.90 -21.62 -2.85
CA GLY A 396 9.94 -21.26 -1.86
C GLY A 396 10.70 -19.98 -2.13
N THR A 397 10.27 -19.17 -3.12
CA THR A 397 10.82 -17.84 -3.40
C THR A 397 9.99 -16.77 -2.69
N PRO A 398 10.61 -15.77 -2.03
CA PRO A 398 9.87 -14.64 -1.44
C PRO A 398 9.04 -13.96 -2.53
N ALA A 399 7.81 -13.59 -2.19
CA ALA A 399 7.02 -12.77 -3.09
C ALA A 399 7.70 -11.40 -3.28
N LEU A 400 7.65 -10.90 -4.50
CA LEU A 400 8.17 -9.57 -4.84
C LEU A 400 7.20 -8.46 -4.42
N GLN A 401 5.92 -8.80 -4.28
CA GLN A 401 4.88 -7.89 -3.87
C GLN A 401 4.98 -7.57 -2.38
N PRO A 402 4.63 -6.34 -1.96
CA PRO A 402 4.48 -6.03 -0.55
C PRO A 402 3.55 -7.02 0.13
N THR A 403 3.98 -7.53 1.28
CA THR A 403 3.26 -8.57 2.01
C THR A 403 2.91 -8.10 3.40
N THR A 404 1.63 -8.22 3.76
CA THR A 404 1.14 -8.06 5.13
C THR A 404 0.75 -9.42 5.68
N LEU A 405 1.41 -9.83 6.76
CA LEU A 405 1.06 -11.04 7.51
C LEU A 405 0.00 -10.70 8.55
N VAL A 406 -1.15 -11.33 8.47
CA VAL A 406 -2.22 -11.21 9.46
C VAL A 406 -2.23 -12.47 10.32
N LEU A 407 -1.89 -12.30 11.61
CA LEU A 407 -1.83 -13.36 12.59
C LEU A 407 -3.15 -13.43 13.35
N LEU A 408 -3.88 -14.53 13.16
CA LEU A 408 -5.15 -14.78 13.82
C LEU A 408 -4.91 -15.40 15.20
N HIS A 409 -5.60 -14.87 16.19
CA HIS A 409 -5.50 -15.32 17.58
C HIS A 409 -6.88 -15.66 18.16
N PRO A 410 -6.96 -16.66 19.08
CA PRO A 410 -8.16 -16.88 19.86
C PRO A 410 -8.57 -15.63 20.65
N ALA A 411 -9.87 -15.51 20.92
CA ALA A 411 -10.43 -14.48 21.79
C ALA A 411 -9.78 -14.41 23.19
N THR A 412 -9.30 -15.55 23.69
CA THR A 412 -8.68 -15.68 25.02
C THR A 412 -7.22 -15.20 25.08
N THR A 413 -6.61 -14.86 23.96
CA THR A 413 -5.23 -14.39 23.93
C THR A 413 -5.13 -13.01 24.60
N VAL A 414 -4.37 -12.94 25.68
CA VAL A 414 -4.14 -11.70 26.42
C VAL A 414 -3.18 -10.79 25.67
N ILE A 415 -2.04 -11.34 25.24
CA ILE A 415 -1.04 -10.66 24.39
C ILE A 415 -0.41 -11.71 23.48
N PRO A 416 -0.14 -11.39 22.21
CA PRO A 416 0.64 -12.25 21.31
C PRO A 416 2.02 -12.57 21.88
N SER A 417 2.64 -13.64 21.42
CA SER A 417 4.01 -14.06 21.83
C SER A 417 4.72 -14.73 20.66
N ASP A 418 6.06 -14.83 20.71
CA ASP A 418 6.89 -15.49 19.69
C ASP A 418 6.72 -14.96 18.24
N THR A 419 6.19 -13.77 18.06
CA THR A 419 5.93 -13.19 16.74
C THR A 419 7.23 -13.02 15.95
N SER A 420 8.30 -12.60 16.60
CA SER A 420 9.63 -12.48 15.97
C SER A 420 10.09 -13.81 15.35
N ARG A 421 9.80 -14.95 15.99
CA ARG A 421 10.11 -16.28 15.46
C ARG A 421 9.24 -16.60 14.23
N VAL A 422 7.96 -16.24 14.27
CA VAL A 422 7.08 -16.40 13.11
C VAL A 422 7.62 -15.61 11.93
N LEU A 423 7.98 -14.34 12.12
CA LEU A 423 8.50 -13.45 11.08
C LEU A 423 9.85 -13.91 10.50
N GLN A 424 10.66 -14.65 11.25
CA GLN A 424 11.88 -15.28 10.72
C GLN A 424 11.59 -16.39 9.69
N HIS A 425 10.45 -17.09 9.84
CA HIS A 425 10.04 -18.16 8.92
C HIS A 425 9.09 -17.66 7.83
N LEU A 426 8.35 -16.59 8.11
CA LEU A 426 7.38 -15.93 7.25
C LEU A 426 7.77 -14.46 7.11
N PRO A 427 8.79 -14.15 6.31
CA PRO A 427 9.18 -12.76 6.12
C PRO A 427 8.03 -11.99 5.48
N ALA A 428 7.67 -10.87 6.09
CA ALA A 428 6.64 -9.95 5.62
C ALA A 428 7.10 -8.51 5.84
N ASP A 429 6.64 -7.59 4.98
CA ASP A 429 6.94 -6.16 5.10
C ASP A 429 6.23 -5.54 6.31
N ALA A 430 5.04 -6.05 6.62
CA ALA A 430 4.27 -5.67 7.80
C ALA A 430 3.55 -6.88 8.39
N HIS A 431 3.23 -6.81 9.68
CA HIS A 431 2.38 -7.81 10.34
C HIS A 431 1.32 -7.12 11.20
N LEU A 432 0.17 -7.78 11.35
CA LEU A 432 -0.95 -7.33 12.15
C LEU A 432 -1.54 -8.51 12.93
N HIS A 433 -1.90 -8.27 14.18
CA HIS A 433 -2.56 -9.25 15.03
C HIS A 433 -4.07 -9.04 15.01
N VAL A 434 -4.83 -10.11 14.91
CA VAL A 434 -6.31 -10.10 14.89
C VAL A 434 -6.85 -11.14 15.84
N ARG A 435 -7.70 -10.75 16.78
CA ARG A 435 -8.55 -11.67 17.54
C ARG A 435 -9.74 -12.11 16.67
N ILE A 436 -9.95 -13.39 16.56
CA ILE A 436 -10.93 -13.99 15.63
C ILE A 436 -12.35 -13.42 15.85
N ASP A 437 -12.72 -13.11 17.10
CA ASP A 437 -14.04 -12.62 17.49
C ASP A 437 -14.19 -11.08 17.48
N ARG A 438 -13.13 -10.32 17.14
CA ARG A 438 -13.16 -8.85 17.15
C ARG A 438 -13.18 -8.24 15.75
N ASP A 439 -14.30 -7.62 15.41
CA ASP A 439 -14.45 -6.89 14.14
C ASP A 439 -13.60 -5.61 14.10
N ASP A 440 -13.32 -4.98 15.23
CA ASP A 440 -12.43 -3.81 15.30
C ASP A 440 -11.00 -4.13 14.86
N ASP A 441 -10.50 -5.33 15.17
CA ASP A 441 -9.19 -5.78 14.72
C ASP A 441 -9.18 -6.01 13.19
N VAL A 442 -10.26 -6.57 12.63
CA VAL A 442 -10.43 -6.70 11.17
C VAL A 442 -10.56 -5.33 10.50
N ALA A 443 -11.30 -4.41 11.10
CA ALA A 443 -11.43 -3.03 10.61
C ALA A 443 -10.08 -2.29 10.61
N ARG A 444 -9.20 -2.56 11.59
CA ARG A 444 -7.81 -2.07 11.60
C ARG A 444 -7.02 -2.59 10.39
N VAL A 445 -7.12 -3.89 10.09
CA VAL A 445 -6.50 -4.48 8.90
C VAL A 445 -7.03 -3.79 7.65
N ALA A 446 -8.36 -3.62 7.53
CA ALA A 446 -8.99 -2.95 6.39
C ALA A 446 -8.46 -1.52 6.17
N ARG A 447 -8.41 -0.70 7.23
CA ARG A 447 -7.87 0.68 7.15
C ARG A 447 -6.40 0.69 6.78
N THR A 448 -5.61 -0.22 7.34
CA THR A 448 -4.17 -0.33 7.05
C THR A 448 -3.92 -0.69 5.59
N LEU A 449 -4.61 -1.70 5.07
CA LEU A 449 -4.50 -2.12 3.66
C LEU A 449 -4.99 -1.04 2.70
N ALA A 450 -6.04 -0.31 3.06
CA ALA A 450 -6.56 0.82 2.29
C ALA A 450 -5.64 2.06 2.35
N GLY A 451 -4.61 2.06 3.20
CA GLY A 451 -3.68 3.17 3.37
C GLY A 451 -4.24 4.36 4.15
N VAL A 452 -5.29 4.16 4.94
CA VAL A 452 -5.96 5.22 5.73
C VAL A 452 -6.02 4.91 7.24
N PRO A 453 -4.95 4.36 7.87
CA PRO A 453 -4.96 4.06 9.29
C PRO A 453 -4.93 5.34 10.15
N TYR A 454 -5.30 5.19 11.42
CA TYR A 454 -5.23 6.24 12.43
C TYR A 454 -3.98 6.05 13.30
N GLY A 455 -3.03 6.98 13.18
CA GLY A 455 -1.79 7.00 13.97
C GLY A 455 -1.90 7.91 15.18
N LEU A 456 -1.43 7.46 16.33
CA LEU A 456 -1.36 8.25 17.57
C LEU A 456 0.09 8.53 17.92
N VAL A 457 0.46 9.81 18.06
CA VAL A 457 1.81 10.25 18.46
C VAL A 457 1.76 10.93 19.82
N LEU A 458 2.60 10.43 20.74
CA LEU A 458 2.67 10.88 22.12
C LEU A 458 4.04 11.49 22.41
N SER A 459 4.08 12.79 22.75
CA SER A 459 5.33 13.48 23.04
C SER A 459 5.96 13.06 24.38
N GLY A 460 7.25 13.28 24.54
CA GLY A 460 7.91 13.22 25.83
C GLY A 460 7.53 14.42 26.71
N GLY A 461 7.58 14.28 28.04
CA GLY A 461 7.21 15.37 28.95
C GLY A 461 7.32 15.05 30.45
N GLY A 462 7.95 13.95 30.85
CA GLY A 462 8.02 13.51 32.25
C GLY A 462 6.63 13.25 32.83
N ALA A 463 6.36 13.60 34.08
CA ALA A 463 5.07 13.35 34.74
C ALA A 463 3.87 14.04 34.05
N ARG A 464 4.09 15.09 33.24
CA ARG A 464 3.03 15.71 32.42
C ARG A 464 2.46 14.75 31.37
N GLY A 465 3.26 13.74 30.97
CA GLY A 465 2.82 12.70 30.05
C GLY A 465 1.67 11.84 30.56
N PHE A 466 1.31 11.91 31.84
CA PHE A 466 0.10 11.24 32.34
C PHE A 466 -1.18 11.84 31.73
N ALA A 467 -1.13 13.06 31.14
CA ALA A 467 -2.23 13.63 30.37
C ALA A 467 -2.55 12.81 29.09
N HIS A 468 -1.60 12.05 28.56
CA HIS A 468 -1.83 11.12 27.44
C HIS A 468 -2.89 10.08 27.77
N LEU A 469 -2.94 9.58 29.03
CA LEU A 469 -3.98 8.63 29.49
C LEU A 469 -5.39 9.21 29.31
N GLY A 470 -5.56 10.49 29.68
CA GLY A 470 -6.83 11.19 29.50
C GLY A 470 -7.21 11.39 28.03
N ALA A 471 -6.24 11.70 27.18
CA ALA A 471 -6.47 11.82 25.74
C ALA A 471 -6.86 10.45 25.12
N ILE A 472 -6.18 9.37 25.50
CA ILE A 472 -6.50 7.99 25.06
C ILE A 472 -7.90 7.60 25.54
N GLN A 473 -8.26 7.92 26.79
CA GLN A 473 -9.61 7.70 27.31
C GLN A 473 -10.66 8.41 26.44
N ALA A 474 -10.47 9.69 26.16
CA ALA A 474 -11.39 10.47 25.34
C ALA A 474 -11.51 9.92 23.89
N MET A 475 -10.41 9.44 23.30
CA MET A 475 -10.45 8.77 21.98
C MET A 475 -11.31 7.52 22.02
N ARG A 476 -11.11 6.64 23.00
CA ARG A 476 -11.90 5.40 23.16
C ARG A 476 -13.37 5.65 23.37
N GLU A 477 -13.74 6.60 24.24
CA GLU A 477 -15.13 6.97 24.48
C GLU A 477 -15.84 7.55 23.23
N LEU A 478 -15.10 8.23 22.37
CA LEU A 478 -15.62 8.79 21.12
C LEU A 478 -15.59 7.79 19.96
N GLY A 479 -15.09 6.56 20.17
CA GLY A 479 -14.97 5.55 19.14
C GLY A 479 -13.92 5.90 18.06
N ILE A 480 -12.95 6.76 18.38
CA ILE A 480 -11.87 7.13 17.46
C ILE A 480 -10.84 6.00 17.43
N PRO A 481 -10.59 5.37 16.27
CA PRO A 481 -9.67 4.25 16.18
C PRO A 481 -8.21 4.68 16.42
N CYS A 482 -7.41 3.70 16.86
CA CYS A 482 -5.96 3.80 16.92
C CYS A 482 -5.38 2.55 16.27
N ASP A 483 -4.76 2.70 15.11
CA ASP A 483 -4.26 1.58 14.31
C ASP A 483 -2.74 1.38 14.44
N LEU A 484 -2.01 2.43 14.76
CA LEU A 484 -0.59 2.41 15.12
C LEU A 484 -0.28 3.52 16.12
N VAL A 485 0.70 3.30 16.97
CA VAL A 485 1.05 4.23 18.03
C VAL A 485 2.56 4.41 18.14
N GLY A 486 2.98 5.63 18.42
CA GLY A 486 4.38 5.92 18.67
C GLY A 486 4.60 7.04 19.66
N GLY A 487 5.80 7.08 20.25
CA GLY A 487 6.10 8.14 21.20
C GLY A 487 7.55 8.18 21.65
N THR A 488 7.84 9.19 22.45
CA THR A 488 9.17 9.43 23.02
C THR A 488 9.08 9.54 24.53
N SER A 489 10.05 8.99 25.26
CA SER A 489 10.13 9.11 26.72
C SER A 489 8.86 8.59 27.40
N ILE A 490 8.19 9.40 28.24
CA ILE A 490 6.91 9.02 28.85
C ILE A 490 5.85 8.68 27.81
N GLY A 491 5.88 9.34 26.64
CA GLY A 491 4.98 9.02 25.52
C GLY A 491 5.20 7.59 25.01
N ALA A 492 6.44 7.07 25.03
CA ALA A 492 6.73 5.69 24.67
C ALA A 492 6.10 4.70 25.66
N VAL A 493 6.08 5.01 26.97
CA VAL A 493 5.42 4.16 27.99
C VAL A 493 3.92 4.08 27.72
N MET A 494 3.26 5.25 27.51
CA MET A 494 1.82 5.28 27.23
C MET A 494 1.48 4.61 25.90
N ALA A 495 2.37 4.74 24.92
CA ALA A 495 2.22 4.06 23.63
C ALA A 495 2.31 2.53 23.76
N VAL A 496 3.19 1.99 24.62
CA VAL A 496 3.23 0.54 24.91
C VAL A 496 1.93 0.06 25.55
N TYR A 497 1.38 0.77 26.52
CA TYR A 497 0.11 0.41 27.14
C TYR A 497 -1.03 0.35 26.12
N GLN A 498 -1.03 1.30 25.19
CA GLN A 498 -1.98 1.31 24.07
C GLN A 498 -1.69 0.15 23.10
N GLY A 499 -0.42 -0.12 22.80
CA GLY A 499 0.00 -1.25 21.96
C GLY A 499 -0.34 -2.62 22.56
N MET A 500 -0.36 -2.74 23.88
CA MET A 500 -0.81 -3.94 24.62
C MET A 500 -2.35 -4.05 24.70
N ASP A 501 -3.09 -3.06 24.23
CA ASP A 501 -4.57 -2.96 24.30
C ASP A 501 -5.12 -3.02 25.72
N MET A 502 -4.38 -2.43 26.69
CA MET A 502 -4.82 -2.35 28.08
C MET A 502 -6.02 -1.42 28.25
N SER A 503 -6.93 -1.76 29.17
CA SER A 503 -8.00 -0.85 29.56
C SER A 503 -7.45 0.44 30.19
N ILE A 504 -8.20 1.54 30.19
CA ILE A 504 -7.75 2.80 30.79
C ILE A 504 -7.48 2.67 32.28
N GLU A 505 -8.29 1.90 33.00
CA GLU A 505 -8.13 1.63 34.42
C GLU A 505 -6.83 0.89 34.70
N GLU A 506 -6.50 -0.11 33.88
CA GLU A 506 -5.22 -0.82 33.95
C GLU A 506 -4.04 0.09 33.64
N GLN A 507 -4.13 0.92 32.59
CA GLN A 507 -3.08 1.88 32.23
C GLN A 507 -2.81 2.85 33.39
N ILE A 508 -3.84 3.40 34.03
CA ILE A 508 -3.71 4.29 35.19
C ILE A 508 -3.08 3.55 36.38
N ALA A 509 -3.59 2.36 36.70
CA ALA A 509 -3.10 1.57 37.84
C ALA A 509 -1.62 1.19 37.63
N GLN A 510 -1.26 0.74 36.42
CA GLN A 510 0.13 0.40 36.11
C GLN A 510 1.05 1.61 36.11
N THR A 511 0.55 2.78 35.71
CA THR A 511 1.30 4.03 35.80
C THR A 511 1.54 4.40 37.26
N GLU A 512 0.55 4.33 38.13
CA GLU A 512 0.68 4.60 39.58
C GLU A 512 1.74 3.68 40.21
N VAL A 513 1.66 2.37 39.97
CA VAL A 513 2.61 1.40 40.48
C VAL A 513 4.01 1.61 39.84
N GLY A 514 4.04 1.83 38.53
CA GLY A 514 5.27 1.96 37.75
C GLY A 514 6.12 3.17 38.17
N PHE A 515 5.50 4.29 38.47
CA PHE A 515 6.20 5.54 38.78
C PHE A 515 6.34 5.83 40.27
N HIS A 516 5.72 5.05 41.17
CA HIS A 516 5.83 5.25 42.61
C HIS A 516 7.24 4.93 43.10
N GLY A 517 7.95 5.88 43.73
CA GLY A 517 9.26 5.66 44.36
C GLY A 517 10.36 5.20 43.40
N LEU A 518 10.36 5.69 42.15
CA LEU A 518 11.39 5.38 41.15
C LEU A 518 12.76 5.92 41.44
N LEU A 519 12.88 6.94 42.30
CA LEU A 519 14.12 7.66 42.54
C LEU A 519 15.10 6.79 43.35
N ASP A 520 16.04 6.11 42.66
CA ASP A 520 17.12 5.30 43.22
C ASP A 520 18.47 6.04 43.07
N TYR A 521 18.68 7.03 43.93
CA TYR A 521 19.87 7.89 43.88
C TYR A 521 21.18 7.10 43.95
N THR A 522 22.23 7.63 43.26
CA THR A 522 23.57 7.09 43.26
C THR A 522 24.60 8.22 43.35
N LEU A 523 25.90 7.87 43.51
CA LEU A 523 26.97 8.82 43.35
C LEU A 523 26.93 9.38 41.90
N PRO A 524 26.82 10.70 41.72
CA PRO A 524 26.56 11.30 40.42
C PRO A 524 27.82 11.39 39.53
N VAL A 525 28.40 10.26 39.17
CA VAL A 525 29.52 10.17 38.24
C VAL A 525 29.02 10.10 36.80
N VAL A 526 28.00 9.25 36.53
CA VAL A 526 27.39 9.07 35.21
C VAL A 526 25.97 9.66 35.18
N SER A 527 25.21 9.46 36.26
CA SER A 527 23.83 9.90 36.38
C SER A 527 23.43 10.12 37.85
N LEU A 528 22.34 10.81 38.09
CA LEU A 528 21.78 11.02 39.42
C LEU A 528 21.09 9.76 39.99
N LEU A 529 20.52 8.94 39.12
CA LEU A 529 19.79 7.71 39.48
C LEU A 529 20.52 6.49 38.91
N LYS A 530 20.44 5.36 39.62
CA LYS A 530 20.93 4.07 39.11
C LYS A 530 20.11 3.55 37.95
N GLY A 531 18.81 3.84 37.92
CA GLY A 531 17.85 3.33 36.96
C GLY A 531 17.49 1.85 37.16
N LYS A 532 17.98 1.20 38.23
CA LYS A 532 17.67 -0.22 38.52
C LYS A 532 16.18 -0.43 38.75
N ARG A 533 15.57 0.39 39.60
CA ARG A 533 14.14 0.29 39.91
C ARG A 533 13.28 0.49 38.67
N THR A 534 13.65 1.43 37.80
CA THR A 534 12.96 1.69 36.52
C THR A 534 13.06 0.46 35.62
N SER A 535 14.25 -0.09 35.43
CA SER A 535 14.46 -1.28 34.58
C SER A 535 13.69 -2.49 35.09
N GLU A 536 13.76 -2.78 36.42
CA GLU A 536 13.04 -3.90 37.02
C GLU A 536 11.52 -3.79 36.90
N ARG A 537 10.98 -2.56 36.95
CA ARG A 537 9.55 -2.34 36.82
C ARG A 537 9.08 -2.47 35.38
N ILE A 538 9.82 -1.90 34.45
CA ILE A 538 9.55 -2.09 33.02
C ILE A 538 9.56 -3.59 32.72
N GLN A 539 10.64 -4.30 33.12
CA GLN A 539 10.76 -5.75 32.88
C GLN A 539 9.62 -6.56 33.51
N ARG A 540 9.20 -6.21 34.73
CA ARG A 540 8.07 -6.87 35.40
C ARG A 540 6.75 -6.67 34.70
N HIS A 541 6.57 -5.51 34.07
CA HIS A 541 5.33 -5.13 33.41
C HIS A 541 5.22 -5.68 31.99
N VAL A 542 6.28 -5.54 31.18
CA VAL A 542 6.24 -5.97 29.78
C VAL A 542 6.88 -7.36 29.57
N GLY A 543 7.49 -7.95 30.62
CA GLY A 543 8.13 -9.26 30.53
C GLY A 543 9.21 -9.30 29.44
N GLU A 544 9.24 -10.39 28.71
CA GLU A 544 10.15 -10.63 27.58
C GLU A 544 9.46 -10.41 26.22
N HIS A 545 8.29 -9.74 26.23
CA HIS A 545 7.60 -9.44 24.97
C HIS A 545 8.44 -8.55 24.08
N THR A 546 8.38 -8.87 22.80
CA THR A 546 8.97 -8.05 21.76
C THR A 546 7.96 -7.02 21.25
N ILE A 547 8.44 -5.99 20.56
CA ILE A 547 7.58 -4.98 19.94
C ILE A 547 6.62 -5.64 18.94
N GLU A 548 7.11 -6.68 18.26
CA GLU A 548 6.34 -7.48 17.32
C GLU A 548 5.18 -8.24 17.96
N ASP A 549 5.20 -8.45 19.30
CA ASP A 549 4.13 -9.12 20.03
C ASP A 549 2.99 -8.16 20.45
N LEU A 550 3.10 -6.87 20.19
CA LEU A 550 2.06 -5.92 20.57
C LEU A 550 0.84 -6.01 19.62
N TRP A 551 -0.37 -5.84 20.18
CA TRP A 551 -1.61 -5.84 19.39
C TRP A 551 -1.63 -4.75 18.31
N LEU A 552 -1.04 -3.58 18.61
CA LEU A 552 -0.91 -2.49 17.65
C LEU A 552 0.54 -2.35 17.20
N PRO A 553 0.78 -2.05 15.92
CA PRO A 553 2.07 -1.56 15.46
C PRO A 553 2.56 -0.40 16.32
N PHE A 554 3.78 -0.50 16.79
CA PHE A 554 4.38 0.42 17.75
C PHE A 554 5.76 0.87 17.31
N PHE A 555 6.12 2.09 17.65
CA PHE A 555 7.52 2.52 17.66
C PHE A 555 7.80 3.48 18.81
N CYS A 556 9.04 3.52 19.26
CA CYS A 556 9.53 4.59 20.12
C CYS A 556 10.94 5.05 19.69
N ILE A 557 11.33 6.20 20.23
CA ILE A 557 12.56 6.88 19.82
C ILE A 557 13.55 6.92 20.96
N SER A 558 14.82 6.64 20.65
CA SER A 558 15.98 6.98 21.47
C SER A 558 17.03 7.71 20.63
N THR A 559 17.98 8.37 21.30
CA THR A 559 19.13 9.01 20.67
C THR A 559 20.35 8.14 20.86
N ASN A 560 21.02 7.81 19.77
CA ASN A 560 22.25 7.03 19.78
C ASN A 560 23.45 7.98 19.86
N LEU A 561 24.14 8.00 21.00
CA LEU A 561 25.32 8.82 21.23
C LEU A 561 26.56 8.33 20.47
N SER A 562 26.59 7.04 20.08
CA SER A 562 27.74 6.46 19.38
C SER A 562 27.78 6.87 17.89
N THR A 563 26.61 7.05 17.28
CA THR A 563 26.46 7.43 15.85
C THR A 563 25.97 8.86 15.65
N ASN A 564 25.55 9.55 16.72
CA ASN A 564 24.88 10.85 16.71
C ASN A 564 23.56 10.88 15.93
N ASP A 565 22.86 9.75 15.92
CA ASP A 565 21.63 9.56 15.15
C ASP A 565 20.43 9.21 16.03
N MET A 566 19.24 9.37 15.46
CA MET A 566 18.00 8.89 16.04
C MET A 566 17.86 7.37 15.82
N LYS A 567 17.64 6.62 16.90
CA LYS A 567 17.27 5.21 16.81
C LYS A 567 15.78 5.04 16.96
N ILE A 568 15.16 4.50 15.92
CA ILE A 568 13.75 4.09 15.93
C ILE A 568 13.71 2.64 16.41
N HIS A 569 12.98 2.39 17.49
CA HIS A 569 12.72 1.05 18.01
C HIS A 569 11.34 0.60 17.54
N ASP A 570 11.29 -0.29 16.59
CA ASP A 570 10.08 -0.90 16.01
C ASP A 570 10.16 -2.43 15.99
N ARG A 571 11.25 -2.98 16.53
CA ARG A 571 11.50 -4.41 16.69
C ARG A 571 12.31 -4.67 17.95
N GLY A 572 12.26 -5.92 18.43
CA GLY A 572 13.02 -6.40 19.58
C GLY A 572 12.34 -6.13 20.91
N LEU A 573 13.07 -6.29 22.01
CA LEU A 573 12.48 -6.26 23.36
C LEU A 573 11.88 -4.89 23.71
N VAL A 574 10.60 -4.88 24.08
CA VAL A 574 9.87 -3.69 24.55
C VAL A 574 10.59 -3.05 25.73
N ALA A 575 11.07 -3.88 26.68
CA ALA A 575 11.76 -3.39 27.87
C ALA A 575 13.01 -2.57 27.54
N THR A 576 13.83 -3.02 26.59
CA THR A 576 15.04 -2.32 26.16
C THR A 576 14.70 -1.00 25.44
N ALA A 577 13.73 -1.05 24.52
CA ALA A 577 13.29 0.10 23.75
C ALA A 577 12.75 1.24 24.65
N VAL A 578 11.84 0.89 25.54
CA VAL A 578 11.22 1.84 26.48
C VAL A 578 12.27 2.39 27.45
N ARG A 579 13.17 1.51 27.98
CA ARG A 579 14.23 1.94 28.92
C ARG A 579 15.21 2.90 28.24
N ALA A 580 15.55 2.68 26.98
CA ALA A 580 16.39 3.59 26.20
C ALA A 580 15.69 4.93 25.97
N SER A 581 14.40 4.91 25.59
CA SER A 581 13.59 6.11 25.37
C SER A 581 13.39 6.95 26.64
N LEU A 582 13.47 6.34 27.83
CA LEU A 582 13.37 7.02 29.14
C LEU A 582 14.72 7.48 29.71
N ALA A 583 15.85 7.21 29.06
CA ALA A 583 17.18 7.48 29.60
C ALA A 583 17.56 8.96 29.51
N LEU A 584 16.88 9.82 30.25
CA LEU A 584 17.14 11.27 30.33
C LEU A 584 18.62 11.53 30.69
N PRO A 585 19.37 12.27 29.85
CA PRO A 585 20.79 12.56 30.10
C PRO A 585 21.03 13.19 31.46
N GLY A 586 22.00 12.64 32.21
CA GLY A 586 22.36 13.08 33.55
C GLY A 586 21.39 12.65 34.66
N ILE A 587 20.15 12.27 34.35
CA ILE A 587 19.16 11.73 35.32
C ILE A 587 19.30 10.22 35.39
N PHE A 588 19.23 9.54 34.25
CA PHE A 588 19.43 8.10 34.14
C PHE A 588 20.71 7.76 33.39
N PRO A 589 21.33 6.60 33.67
CA PRO A 589 22.46 6.16 32.88
C PRO A 589 22.01 5.80 31.44
N PRO A 590 22.88 6.03 30.44
CA PRO A 590 22.65 5.54 29.09
C PRO A 590 22.40 4.03 29.08
N VAL A 591 21.58 3.56 28.15
CA VAL A 591 21.37 2.13 27.91
C VAL A 591 22.40 1.65 26.92
N HIS A 592 23.11 0.56 27.27
CA HIS A 592 24.04 -0.10 26.37
C HIS A 592 23.29 -1.15 25.55
N ASP A 593 23.36 -1.02 24.23
CA ASP A 593 22.71 -1.92 23.27
C ASP A 593 23.72 -2.30 22.18
N GLY A 594 24.37 -3.43 22.37
CA GLY A 594 25.48 -3.87 21.52
C GLY A 594 26.68 -2.91 21.59
N GLU A 595 27.00 -2.22 20.52
CA GLU A 595 28.08 -1.22 20.43
C GLU A 595 27.59 0.21 20.67
N HIS A 596 26.33 0.39 21.04
CA HIS A 596 25.67 1.70 21.08
C HIS A 596 25.32 2.12 22.51
N PHE A 597 25.50 3.43 22.78
CA PHE A 597 24.99 4.09 23.98
C PHE A 597 23.76 4.90 23.63
N LEU A 598 22.61 4.50 24.20
CA LEU A 598 21.32 5.10 23.93
C LEU A 598 20.86 5.96 25.09
N VAL A 599 20.34 7.15 24.78
CA VAL A 599 19.71 8.07 25.72
C VAL A 599 18.30 8.44 25.24
N ASP A 600 17.58 9.20 26.07
CA ASP A 600 16.21 9.64 25.79
C ASP A 600 16.08 10.25 24.38
N GLY A 601 15.04 9.82 23.69
CA GLY A 601 14.75 10.30 22.33
C GLY A 601 14.47 11.79 22.24
N GLY A 602 14.04 12.41 23.35
CA GLY A 602 13.78 13.85 23.42
C GLY A 602 14.96 14.73 23.06
N VAL A 603 16.17 14.19 23.08
CA VAL A 603 17.40 14.90 22.65
C VAL A 603 17.31 15.29 21.17
N LEU A 604 16.95 14.37 20.29
CA LEU A 604 16.84 14.60 18.85
C LEU A 604 15.38 14.76 18.39
N ASN A 605 14.46 13.96 18.91
CA ASN A 605 13.06 13.97 18.46
C ASN A 605 12.09 13.68 19.62
N ASN A 606 11.67 14.74 20.30
CA ASN A 606 10.73 14.62 21.42
C ASN A 606 9.27 14.38 20.99
N PHE A 607 8.96 14.63 19.72
CA PHE A 607 7.61 14.50 19.18
C PHE A 607 7.68 13.93 17.75
N PRO A 608 7.74 12.60 17.59
CA PRO A 608 8.15 11.94 16.35
C PRO A 608 7.05 11.90 15.28
N LEU A 609 6.57 13.09 14.88
CA LEU A 609 5.57 13.29 13.84
C LEU A 609 6.08 12.87 12.45
N ASP A 610 7.35 13.11 12.17
CA ASP A 610 8.03 12.72 10.95
C ASP A 610 8.06 11.20 10.78
N VAL A 611 8.43 10.48 11.85
CA VAL A 611 8.44 9.01 11.87
C VAL A 611 7.03 8.46 11.70
N MET A 612 6.03 9.03 12.37
CA MET A 612 4.64 8.63 12.20
C MET A 612 4.17 8.88 10.77
N ARG A 613 4.44 10.05 10.21
CA ARG A 613 4.01 10.42 8.86
C ARG A 613 4.69 9.55 7.80
N SER A 614 5.95 9.15 8.00
CA SER A 614 6.62 8.20 7.11
C SER A 614 5.97 6.82 7.13
N ARG A 615 5.46 6.36 8.27
CA ARG A 615 4.77 5.06 8.44
C ARG A 615 3.29 5.11 8.07
N ASN A 616 2.70 6.29 8.15
CA ASN A 616 1.30 6.57 7.85
C ASN A 616 1.18 7.76 6.89
N PRO A 617 1.61 7.60 5.62
CA PRO A 617 1.68 8.72 4.68
C PRO A 617 0.31 9.30 4.32
N PHE A 618 -0.74 8.49 4.29
CA PHE A 618 -2.07 8.86 3.80
C PHE A 618 -3.16 8.87 4.88
N GLY A 619 -2.95 8.14 5.97
CA GLY A 619 -3.92 8.06 7.06
C GLY A 619 -3.93 9.29 7.95
N LYS A 620 -4.75 9.26 8.97
CA LYS A 620 -4.90 10.34 9.93
C LYS A 620 -3.85 10.23 11.03
N VAL A 621 -3.29 11.37 11.45
CA VAL A 621 -2.32 11.47 12.55
C VAL A 621 -2.88 12.36 13.64
N ILE A 622 -3.13 11.75 14.79
CA ILE A 622 -3.54 12.43 16.05
C ILE A 622 -2.29 12.60 16.89
N ALA A 623 -1.98 13.84 17.26
CA ALA A 623 -0.76 14.22 17.92
C ALA A 623 -1.06 14.87 19.27
N VAL A 624 -0.55 14.28 20.37
CA VAL A 624 -0.74 14.77 21.74
C VAL A 624 0.58 15.30 22.26
N ASP A 625 0.66 16.61 22.47
CA ASP A 625 1.84 17.32 22.95
C ASP A 625 1.65 17.79 24.40
N VAL A 626 2.47 17.25 25.30
CA VAL A 626 2.48 17.62 26.72
C VAL A 626 3.71 18.48 27.07
N ALA A 627 4.58 18.75 26.10
CA ALA A 627 5.82 19.51 26.26
C ALA A 627 5.77 20.91 25.64
N ALA A 628 4.64 21.31 25.03
CA ALA A 628 4.48 22.65 24.47
C ALA A 628 4.70 23.76 25.53
N ASN A 629 5.20 24.89 25.07
CA ASN A 629 5.35 26.10 25.89
C ASN A 629 6.17 25.98 27.19
N MET A 630 7.21 25.15 27.21
CA MET A 630 8.11 25.04 28.34
C MET A 630 9.12 26.23 28.41
N SER A 631 8.67 27.47 28.53
CA SER A 631 9.55 28.62 28.81
C SER A 631 10.09 28.56 30.24
N LEU A 632 11.36 28.89 30.43
CA LEU A 632 11.92 29.17 31.76
C LEU A 632 11.79 30.67 32.02
N GLU A 633 11.05 31.03 33.05
CA GLU A 633 11.06 32.41 33.55
C GLU A 633 12.41 32.71 34.19
N ALA A 634 12.89 33.92 34.04
CA ALA A 634 14.10 34.38 34.70
C ALA A 634 13.85 34.41 36.22
N LEU A 635 14.46 33.47 36.95
CA LEU A 635 14.24 33.29 38.38
C LEU A 635 14.95 34.34 39.23
N GLY A 636 16.02 34.96 38.74
CA GLY A 636 16.77 35.99 39.45
C GLY A 636 18.00 36.46 38.68
N ASN A 637 18.57 37.55 39.12
CA ASN A 637 19.85 38.04 38.54
C ASN A 637 21.02 37.69 39.48
N PHE A 638 21.86 36.78 39.02
CA PHE A 638 23.08 36.38 39.75
C PHE A 638 24.39 36.76 39.02
N GLY A 639 24.30 37.48 37.87
CA GLY A 639 25.42 37.88 37.05
C GLY A 639 26.10 36.71 36.32
N LEU A 640 27.42 36.76 36.18
CA LEU A 640 28.19 35.77 35.46
C LEU A 640 28.62 34.56 36.31
N GLN A 641 28.45 34.62 37.63
CA GLN A 641 28.93 33.60 38.58
C GLN A 641 27.88 33.33 39.66
N LEU A 642 27.67 32.05 39.97
CA LEU A 642 26.79 31.58 41.04
C LEU A 642 27.46 30.49 41.86
N SER A 643 27.74 30.78 43.15
CA SER A 643 28.23 29.78 44.10
C SER A 643 27.12 28.74 44.39
N GLY A 644 27.47 27.45 44.43
CA GLY A 644 26.56 26.37 44.82
C GLY A 644 25.93 26.58 46.22
N TRP A 645 26.72 27.11 47.16
CA TRP A 645 26.21 27.45 48.50
C TRP A 645 25.13 28.55 48.47
N ARG A 646 25.32 29.57 47.63
CA ARG A 646 24.38 30.63 47.42
C ARG A 646 23.10 30.14 46.75
N ALA A 647 23.24 29.23 45.76
CA ALA A 647 22.11 28.57 45.14
C ALA A 647 21.32 27.71 46.12
N ALA A 648 22.01 26.87 46.94
CA ALA A 648 21.39 26.06 47.97
C ALA A 648 20.63 26.90 49.03
N ALA A 649 21.23 27.96 49.50
CA ALA A 649 20.58 28.89 50.44
C ALA A 649 19.34 29.57 49.85
N SER A 650 19.36 29.86 48.54
CA SER A 650 18.18 30.41 47.82
C SER A 650 17.01 29.41 47.72
N MET A 651 17.35 28.14 47.52
CA MET A 651 16.34 27.07 47.50
C MET A 651 15.68 26.84 48.85
N ILE A 652 16.49 26.84 49.93
CA ILE A 652 15.97 26.77 51.33
C ILE A 652 15.02 27.93 51.63
N ARG A 653 15.32 29.12 51.12
CA ARG A 653 14.46 30.31 51.27
C ARG A 653 13.28 30.33 50.31
N ARG A 654 13.03 29.29 49.54
CA ARG A 654 11.96 29.20 48.52
C ARG A 654 11.97 30.32 47.48
N LYS A 655 13.14 30.91 47.21
CA LYS A 655 13.38 31.93 46.17
C LYS A 655 14.60 31.49 45.31
N PRO A 656 14.40 30.48 44.45
CA PRO A 656 15.52 29.97 43.65
C PRO A 656 16.08 31.06 42.72
N LEU A 657 17.38 31.20 42.68
CA LEU A 657 18.11 32.15 41.81
C LEU A 657 18.35 31.60 40.42
N ALA A 658 18.46 30.26 40.28
CA ALA A 658 18.75 29.58 39.03
C ALA A 658 18.03 28.23 38.94
N PRO A 659 17.83 27.71 37.76
CA PRO A 659 17.31 26.33 37.57
C PRO A 659 18.33 25.32 38.14
N THR A 660 17.82 24.15 38.55
CA THR A 660 18.70 23.05 39.01
C THR A 660 19.52 22.46 37.82
N ILE A 661 20.61 21.77 38.12
CA ILE A 661 21.41 21.05 37.13
C ILE A 661 20.50 20.13 36.30
N ALA A 662 19.64 19.35 36.97
CA ALA A 662 18.71 18.45 36.32
C ALA A 662 17.77 19.21 35.35
N THR A 663 17.18 20.31 35.80
CA THR A 663 16.30 21.14 34.96
C THR A 663 17.06 21.71 33.76
N THR A 664 18.30 22.18 33.95
CA THR A 664 19.11 22.73 32.88
C THR A 664 19.47 21.67 31.86
N LEU A 665 19.94 20.48 32.29
CA LEU A 665 20.29 19.37 31.40
C LEU A 665 19.08 18.91 30.57
N VAL A 666 17.95 18.67 31.20
CA VAL A 666 16.72 18.26 30.50
C VAL A 666 16.28 19.32 29.50
N ARG A 667 16.35 20.59 29.86
CA ARG A 667 15.96 21.69 28.97
C ARG A 667 16.88 21.83 27.77
N THR A 668 18.18 21.81 28.00
CA THR A 668 19.16 21.93 26.91
C THR A 668 19.07 20.74 25.96
N SER A 669 18.78 19.54 26.45
CA SER A 669 18.66 18.35 25.60
C SER A 669 17.43 18.37 24.69
N VAL A 670 16.34 19.08 25.02
CA VAL A 670 15.11 19.10 24.21
C VAL A 670 14.94 20.37 23.36
N ILE A 671 15.83 21.36 23.45
CA ILE A 671 15.70 22.63 22.68
C ILE A 671 15.76 22.39 21.17
N GLY A 672 16.63 21.49 20.71
CA GLY A 672 16.77 21.14 19.30
C GLY A 672 15.48 20.56 18.74
N SER A 673 14.92 19.56 19.40
CA SER A 673 13.70 18.89 19.01
C SER A 673 12.44 19.77 19.01
N ALA A 674 12.44 20.87 19.82
CA ALA A 674 11.34 21.82 19.80
C ALA A 674 11.22 22.59 18.47
N ARG A 675 12.34 22.87 17.81
CA ARG A 675 12.36 23.53 16.50
C ARG A 675 11.83 22.59 15.41
N ASP A 676 12.18 21.32 15.46
CA ASP A 676 11.72 20.32 14.52
C ASP A 676 10.21 20.04 14.70
N ARG A 677 9.73 20.02 15.94
CA ARG A 677 8.28 19.97 16.25
C ARG A 677 7.52 21.08 15.50
N ASP A 678 7.95 22.34 15.67
CA ASP A 678 7.29 23.49 15.05
C ASP A 678 7.37 23.43 13.51
N ARG A 679 8.45 22.88 12.97
CA ARG A 679 8.60 22.61 11.53
C ARG A 679 7.58 21.56 11.06
N TYR A 680 7.48 20.41 11.73
CA TYR A 680 6.58 19.32 11.36
C TYR A 680 5.10 19.74 11.46
N LEU A 681 4.75 20.55 12.45
CA LEU A 681 3.40 21.11 12.57
C LEU A 681 3.07 22.06 11.41
N ARG A 682 4.03 22.92 11.01
CA ARG A 682 3.86 23.77 9.82
C ARG A 682 3.72 22.95 8.53
N MET A 683 4.38 21.80 8.44
CA MET A 683 4.27 20.87 7.32
C MET A 683 2.98 20.02 7.38
N ARG A 684 2.13 20.22 8.36
CA ARG A 684 0.87 19.49 8.59
C ARG A 684 1.08 17.97 8.68
N TYR A 685 2.10 17.53 9.41
CA TYR A 685 2.33 16.12 9.68
C TYR A 685 1.30 15.54 10.66
N ALA A 686 0.59 16.37 11.41
CA ALA A 686 -0.55 16.01 12.23
C ALA A 686 -1.85 16.53 11.60
N ASP A 687 -2.90 15.70 11.56
CA ASP A 687 -4.26 16.09 11.18
C ASP A 687 -5.00 16.71 12.36
N LEU A 688 -4.71 16.26 13.58
CA LEU A 688 -5.12 16.88 14.83
C LEU A 688 -3.92 17.02 15.75
N HIS A 689 -3.63 18.25 16.19
CA HIS A 689 -2.61 18.54 17.19
C HIS A 689 -3.26 19.09 18.45
N MET A 690 -3.04 18.44 19.60
CA MET A 690 -3.57 18.83 20.90
C MET A 690 -2.42 19.18 21.85
N GLU A 691 -2.40 20.42 22.33
CA GLU A 691 -1.48 20.87 23.38
C GLU A 691 -2.11 20.68 24.75
N LEU A 692 -1.63 19.69 25.50
CA LEU A 692 -2.12 19.36 26.85
C LEU A 692 -1.11 19.74 27.94
N THR A 693 -0.64 20.98 27.93
CA THR A 693 0.40 21.42 28.85
C THR A 693 -0.17 21.90 30.18
N LEU A 694 0.12 21.19 31.26
CA LEU A 694 -0.22 21.55 32.62
C LEU A 694 0.95 22.31 33.28
N LYS A 695 0.82 23.62 33.47
CA LYS A 695 1.89 24.48 34.02
C LYS A 695 2.25 24.15 35.47
N GLU A 696 1.27 23.68 36.24
CA GLU A 696 1.41 23.39 37.67
C GLU A 696 2.09 22.04 37.95
N CYS A 697 2.21 21.16 36.97
CA CYS A 697 2.83 19.85 37.12
C CYS A 697 4.33 19.91 36.76
N GLY A 698 5.19 19.58 37.72
CA GLY A 698 6.62 19.45 37.54
C GLY A 698 6.98 18.18 36.71
N LEU A 699 8.17 18.16 36.11
CA LEU A 699 8.64 17.01 35.31
C LEU A 699 8.75 15.70 36.10
N LEU A 700 8.95 15.78 37.42
CA LEU A 700 9.17 14.64 38.32
C LEU A 700 8.01 14.43 39.31
N ASP A 701 6.86 15.06 39.11
CA ASP A 701 5.68 14.93 39.98
C ASP A 701 4.92 13.60 39.72
N PHE A 702 5.63 12.49 39.89
CA PHE A 702 5.13 11.15 39.60
C PHE A 702 3.96 10.69 40.49
N GLY A 703 3.61 11.43 41.55
CA GLY A 703 2.44 11.16 42.38
C GLY A 703 1.11 11.68 41.82
N ALA A 704 1.11 12.49 40.74
CA ALA A 704 -0.06 13.19 40.23
C ALA A 704 -0.80 12.45 39.10
N VAL A 705 -0.68 11.12 38.99
CA VAL A 705 -1.18 10.34 37.82
C VAL A 705 -2.64 10.64 37.52
N ARG A 706 -3.55 10.44 38.49
CA ARG A 706 -5.01 10.59 38.26
C ARG A 706 -5.42 12.01 37.96
N SER A 707 -4.84 13.00 38.65
CA SER A 707 -5.17 14.41 38.44
C SER A 707 -4.73 14.91 37.07
N VAL A 708 -3.51 14.51 36.63
CA VAL A 708 -2.99 14.88 35.32
C VAL A 708 -3.73 14.13 34.20
N ALA A 709 -4.07 12.86 34.38
CA ALA A 709 -4.91 12.11 33.44
C ALA A 709 -6.31 12.74 33.31
N HIS A 710 -6.93 13.12 34.42
CA HIS A 710 -8.24 13.81 34.40
C HIS A 710 -8.17 15.15 33.66
N TYR A 711 -7.14 15.94 33.90
CA TYR A 711 -6.90 17.18 33.14
C TYR A 711 -6.76 16.90 31.66
N GLY A 712 -5.95 15.88 31.30
CA GLY A 712 -5.77 15.45 29.90
C GLY A 712 -7.08 15.09 29.23
N TYR A 713 -7.96 14.36 29.92
CA TYR A 713 -9.29 14.02 29.44
C TYR A 713 -10.17 15.27 29.20
N GLN A 714 -10.25 16.16 30.16
CA GLN A 714 -11.06 17.40 30.05
C GLN A 714 -10.59 18.29 28.90
N ALA A 715 -9.28 18.40 28.70
CA ALA A 715 -8.69 19.23 27.65
C ALA A 715 -8.75 18.60 26.25
N ALA A 716 -8.60 17.27 26.15
CA ALA A 716 -8.57 16.57 24.86
C ALA A 716 -9.98 16.29 24.31
N ARG A 717 -10.95 15.90 25.16
CA ARG A 717 -12.27 15.44 24.72
C ARG A 717 -13.03 16.43 23.83
N PRO A 718 -13.13 17.74 24.13
CA PRO A 718 -13.82 18.69 23.25
C PRO A 718 -13.11 18.87 21.89
N GLN A 719 -11.77 18.84 21.86
CA GLN A 719 -11.00 18.96 20.63
C GLN A 719 -11.18 17.74 19.74
N LEU A 720 -11.11 16.53 20.31
CA LEU A 720 -11.36 15.27 19.63
C LEU A 720 -12.80 15.20 19.10
N ALA A 721 -13.79 15.56 19.90
CA ALA A 721 -15.19 15.54 19.50
C ALA A 721 -15.49 16.54 18.36
N ALA A 722 -14.85 17.70 18.36
CA ALA A 722 -14.98 18.70 17.30
C ALA A 722 -14.34 18.21 15.99
N TRP A 723 -13.16 17.59 16.08
CA TRP A 723 -12.44 17.05 14.91
C TRP A 723 -13.13 15.80 14.33
N TRP A 724 -13.65 14.90 15.18
CA TRP A 724 -14.29 13.66 14.75
C TRP A 724 -15.62 13.85 14.02
N LYS A 725 -16.26 15.01 14.22
CA LYS A 725 -17.51 15.38 13.53
C LYS A 725 -17.29 15.99 12.14
N GLN A 726 -16.05 16.38 11.81
CA GLN A 726 -15.69 16.92 10.50
C GLN A 726 -15.43 15.79 9.49
#